data_75f390014696c5d9a679a5bda059e9af
#
_entry.id   75f390014696c5d9a679a5bda059e9af
#
_cell.length_a   1.000
_cell.length_b   1.000
_cell.length_c   1.000
_cell.angle_alpha   90.00
_cell.angle_beta   90.00
_cell.angle_gamma   90.00
#
_symmetry.space_group_name_H-M   'P 1'
#
loop_
_entity.id
_entity.type
_entity.pdbx_description
1 polymer ?
#
loop_
_entity_poly.entity_id
_entity_poly.type
_entity_poly.pdbx_seq_one_letter_code
_entity_poly.pdbx_strand_id
1 'polypeptide(L)'
;MYDLSDEQCRRVVDLTLAHLAEHGGDVAPVANVHNAVERALDDVAPNVAKCYRDYHNYKQDFVHMLDDVYRKSQAIRYIGDRNNANTDSALVPTQRSLIYNELSSALYKKFFLNREEREAMKDGYIYIHDRSARLDTMNCFRRDTKFITSSGVKSFYDFCDGDEVIVRTHKGRWKKAIVHAYGHQPIQKVVISKGTPTSNHKEIYCTPNHRWILKDGTETTDLKVGDILWQVPDITNIRWEEMSLMEKKLWCKGFAMGDGSLNGETKSDGCVRKFITVRLCGEKRKFASRFIECGYSITNPPSCAGDSFVSMLQVGVKDIPYLEIDYNNAVFFMNGLMCADGHKRATTASSEYRGIQVTGYVNHFIEDLLNISGYYVTNKKDITDRATNYGKRSDTTVMYGCSSSQMRNGAWRVIEIEPAKLNSNAQVWCLEVEDDHSFLLDGGISTGNCCLFDMENVLTGGFEMGNVWYNEPKTLDVAFDVISDVAISAAACQYGGFTIPEVDKILAPYAEKSYQKYFEEYTEIAAYNNLGDHEDVLTAADEYAVKKVQRDMEQGFQSWEYRFNTVGSSRGDYPFIAVSFGLDNSRFGRMASMTCMNVRAGGQGSAGHKKPVLFPKLTFLYDEELHGEGKPMEDVFECAVNCSTKAMYPKKIGA
;
A
#
# COMPACT_ATOMS: atom_id res chain seq x y z
N MET A 1 2.51 41.21 9.88
CA MET A 1 3.40 41.64 10.98
C MET A 1 2.95 43.06 11.31
N TYR A 2 2.61 43.36 12.56
CA TYR A 2 2.20 44.70 12.95
C TYR A 2 3.41 45.34 13.57
N ASP A 3 4.00 46.33 12.89
CA ASP A 3 5.14 47.09 13.40
C ASP A 3 4.66 48.38 14.07
N LEU A 4 5.19 48.66 15.25
CA LEU A 4 4.99 49.93 15.92
C LEU A 4 5.93 51.00 15.34
N SER A 5 5.45 52.20 15.14
CA SER A 5 6.32 53.33 14.84
C SER A 5 7.19 53.70 16.06
N ASP A 6 8.31 54.37 15.83
CA ASP A 6 9.21 54.83 16.92
C ASP A 6 8.49 55.70 17.97
N GLU A 7 7.52 56.49 17.54
CA GLU A 7 6.70 57.33 18.43
C GLU A 7 5.76 56.48 19.30
N GLN A 8 5.14 55.46 18.67
CA GLN A 8 4.30 54.50 19.41
C GLN A 8 5.12 53.67 20.40
N CYS A 9 6.33 53.24 20.03
CA CYS A 9 7.24 52.52 20.93
C CYS A 9 7.58 53.36 22.17
N ARG A 10 7.94 54.64 21.99
CA ARG A 10 8.25 55.55 23.10
C ARG A 10 7.03 55.73 24.02
N ARG A 11 5.85 55.95 23.44
CA ARG A 11 4.62 56.12 24.20
C ARG A 11 4.25 54.86 25.00
N VAL A 12 4.45 53.65 24.45
CA VAL A 12 4.25 52.38 25.17
C VAL A 12 5.21 52.28 26.36
N VAL A 13 6.47 52.65 26.20
CA VAL A 13 7.46 52.67 27.30
C VAL A 13 7.04 53.63 28.40
N ASP A 14 6.69 54.87 28.04
CA ASP A 14 6.30 55.90 29.00
C ASP A 14 5.05 55.51 29.80
N LEU A 15 4.02 54.96 29.12
CA LEU A 15 2.81 54.47 29.79
C LEU A 15 3.09 53.23 30.64
N THR A 16 3.95 52.34 30.22
CA THR A 16 4.36 51.16 30.99
C THR A 16 5.03 51.58 32.29
N LEU A 17 5.96 52.55 32.23
CA LEU A 17 6.63 53.09 33.41
C LEU A 17 5.63 53.82 34.36
N ALA A 18 4.68 54.57 33.80
CA ALA A 18 3.63 55.19 34.58
C ALA A 18 2.73 54.17 35.31
N HIS A 19 2.29 53.12 34.63
CA HIS A 19 1.51 52.02 35.22
C HIS A 19 2.28 51.27 36.32
N LEU A 20 3.59 51.07 36.16
CA LEU A 20 4.42 50.45 37.17
C LEU A 20 4.63 51.36 38.39
N ALA A 21 4.74 52.68 38.21
CA ALA A 21 4.88 53.66 39.29
C ALA A 21 3.59 53.76 40.16
N GLU A 22 2.42 53.49 39.63
CA GLU A 22 1.15 53.43 40.39
C GLU A 22 1.16 52.36 41.48
N HIS A 23 1.97 51.31 41.35
CA HIS A 23 2.02 50.17 42.26
C HIS A 23 3.06 50.31 43.40
N GLY A 24 3.82 51.37 43.44
CA GLY A 24 4.69 51.83 44.53
C GLY A 24 5.71 50.75 45.01
N GLY A 25 6.96 50.83 44.57
CA GLY A 25 8.06 50.02 45.07
C GLY A 25 9.24 49.99 44.08
N ASP A 26 10.45 49.81 44.60
CA ASP A 26 11.69 49.79 43.81
C ASP A 26 11.86 48.49 43.00
N VAL A 27 10.99 47.47 43.18
CA VAL A 27 11.03 46.18 42.51
C VAL A 27 9.63 45.77 42.10
N ALA A 28 9.41 45.54 40.80
CA ALA A 28 8.17 45.04 40.26
C ALA A 28 8.27 43.54 39.88
N PRO A 29 7.33 42.69 40.32
CA PRO A 29 7.24 41.31 39.81
C PRO A 29 7.07 41.29 38.29
N VAL A 30 7.66 40.31 37.63
CA VAL A 30 7.62 40.16 36.14
C VAL A 30 6.18 40.17 35.62
N ALA A 31 5.25 39.55 36.35
CA ALA A 31 3.81 39.56 36.02
C ALA A 31 3.24 40.99 35.94
N ASN A 32 3.63 41.86 36.87
CA ASN A 32 3.17 43.25 36.87
C ASN A 32 3.74 44.04 35.68
N VAL A 33 4.98 43.73 35.28
CA VAL A 33 5.59 44.34 34.09
C VAL A 33 4.82 43.93 32.84
N HIS A 34 4.48 42.64 32.70
CA HIS A 34 3.66 42.19 31.57
C HIS A 34 2.29 42.83 31.51
N ASN A 35 1.61 42.93 32.65
CA ASN A 35 0.31 43.59 32.74
C ASN A 35 0.38 45.08 32.40
N ALA A 36 1.44 45.77 32.83
CA ALA A 36 1.66 47.19 32.52
C ALA A 36 1.94 47.42 31.03
N VAL A 37 2.77 46.55 30.42
CA VAL A 37 3.03 46.59 28.96
C VAL A 37 1.75 46.32 28.18
N GLU A 38 0.96 45.33 28.60
CA GLU A 38 -0.29 45.00 27.94
C GLU A 38 -1.29 46.15 27.95
N ARG A 39 -1.49 46.81 29.10
CA ARG A 39 -2.34 48.01 29.20
C ARG A 39 -1.83 49.14 28.32
N ALA A 40 -0.53 49.40 28.35
CA ALA A 40 0.07 50.44 27.52
C ALA A 40 -0.09 50.18 26.02
N LEU A 41 0.00 48.90 25.60
CA LEU A 41 -0.25 48.47 24.21
C LEU A 41 -1.73 48.59 23.85
N ASP A 42 -2.68 48.29 24.77
CA ASP A 42 -4.11 48.44 24.49
C ASP A 42 -4.46 49.92 24.21
N ASP A 43 -3.80 50.85 24.91
CA ASP A 43 -4.01 52.30 24.70
C ASP A 43 -3.38 52.83 23.41
N VAL A 44 -2.26 52.26 22.96
CA VAL A 44 -1.48 52.79 21.82
C VAL A 44 -1.75 52.02 20.51
N ALA A 45 -1.88 50.71 20.60
CA ALA A 45 -2.02 49.82 19.45
C ALA A 45 -2.75 48.51 19.81
N PRO A 46 -4.10 48.51 19.90
CA PRO A 46 -4.88 47.35 20.36
C PRO A 46 -4.62 46.04 19.62
N ASN A 47 -4.32 46.10 18.34
CA ASN A 47 -3.99 44.91 17.52
C ASN A 47 -2.65 44.29 17.95
N VAL A 48 -1.66 45.11 18.31
CA VAL A 48 -0.37 44.65 18.84
C VAL A 48 -0.53 44.11 20.26
N ALA A 49 -1.37 44.76 21.09
CA ALA A 49 -1.72 44.25 22.41
C ALA A 49 -2.32 42.83 22.35
N LYS A 50 -3.22 42.59 21.40
CA LYS A 50 -3.79 41.26 21.18
C LYS A 50 -2.70 40.24 20.84
N CYS A 51 -1.80 40.55 19.89
CA CYS A 51 -0.69 39.67 19.54
C CYS A 51 0.26 39.41 20.72
N TYR A 52 0.51 40.42 21.53
CA TYR A 52 1.35 40.30 22.74
C TYR A 52 0.70 39.37 23.78
N ARG A 53 -0.60 39.52 24.04
CA ARG A 53 -1.38 38.63 24.93
C ARG A 53 -1.36 37.18 24.42
N ASP A 54 -1.66 37.01 23.14
CA ASP A 54 -1.69 35.67 22.52
C ASP A 54 -0.34 34.97 22.64
N TYR A 55 0.77 35.71 22.44
CA TYR A 55 2.12 35.17 22.62
C TYR A 55 2.47 34.88 24.08
N HIS A 56 2.11 35.79 24.99
CA HIS A 56 2.37 35.60 26.41
C HIS A 56 1.59 34.41 26.99
N ASN A 57 0.32 34.28 26.64
CA ASN A 57 -0.52 33.16 27.02
C ASN A 57 0.00 31.85 26.44
N TYR A 58 0.41 31.87 25.18
CA TYR A 58 1.01 30.69 24.53
C TYR A 58 2.28 30.23 25.27
N LYS A 59 3.15 31.17 25.68
CA LYS A 59 4.37 30.86 26.41
C LYS A 59 4.08 30.28 27.81
N GLN A 60 3.13 30.84 28.53
CA GLN A 60 2.70 30.34 29.84
C GLN A 60 2.08 28.95 29.73
N ASP A 61 1.18 28.74 28.78
CA ASP A 61 0.55 27.45 28.52
C ASP A 61 1.59 26.37 28.18
N PHE A 62 2.66 26.74 27.42
CA PHE A 62 3.72 25.83 27.08
C PHE A 62 4.56 25.42 28.30
N VAL A 63 4.88 26.37 29.19
CA VAL A 63 5.59 26.09 30.45
C VAL A 63 4.76 25.20 31.37
N HIS A 64 3.46 25.47 31.50
CA HIS A 64 2.56 24.63 32.29
C HIS A 64 2.46 23.20 31.72
N MET A 65 2.39 23.07 30.39
CA MET A 65 2.40 21.76 29.74
C MET A 65 3.66 20.98 30.07
N LEU A 66 4.84 21.62 30.02
CA LEU A 66 6.11 20.97 30.36
C LEU A 66 6.19 20.58 31.84
N ASP A 67 5.68 21.42 32.77
CA ASP A 67 5.61 21.11 34.20
C ASP A 67 4.70 19.90 34.46
N ASP A 68 3.55 19.83 33.79
CA ASP A 68 2.64 18.68 33.84
C ASP A 68 3.30 17.40 33.34
N VAL A 69 4.02 17.46 32.22
CA VAL A 69 4.79 16.31 31.68
C VAL A 69 5.87 15.88 32.69
N TYR A 70 6.58 16.85 33.29
CA TYR A 70 7.59 16.56 34.29
C TYR A 70 6.99 15.86 35.53
N ARG A 71 5.89 16.38 36.10
CA ARG A 71 5.21 15.78 37.25
C ARG A 71 4.72 14.36 36.94
N LYS A 72 4.11 14.15 35.78
CA LYS A 72 3.67 12.83 35.34
C LYS A 72 4.84 11.88 35.14
N SER A 73 5.96 12.36 34.58
CA SER A 73 7.18 11.54 34.41
C SER A 73 7.75 11.05 35.73
N GLN A 74 7.63 11.86 36.82
CA GLN A 74 8.03 11.43 38.16
C GLN A 74 7.09 10.34 38.71
N ALA A 75 5.78 10.43 38.43
CA ALA A 75 4.81 9.43 38.88
C ALA A 75 4.99 8.07 38.17
N ILE A 76 5.45 8.05 36.94
CA ILE A 76 5.70 6.84 36.14
C ILE A 76 6.69 5.88 36.84
N ARG A 77 7.64 6.39 37.61
CA ARG A 77 8.61 5.57 38.36
C ARG A 77 7.96 4.64 39.39
N TYR A 78 6.71 4.90 39.75
CA TYR A 78 5.97 4.19 40.80
C TYR A 78 4.81 3.35 40.25
N ILE A 79 4.66 3.23 38.93
CA ILE A 79 3.66 2.33 38.34
C ILE A 79 4.15 0.90 38.53
N GLY A 80 3.55 0.20 39.48
CA GLY A 80 4.09 -1.04 40.05
C GLY A 80 3.31 -2.32 39.75
N ASP A 81 2.29 -2.34 38.91
CA ASP A 81 1.58 -3.58 38.60
C ASP A 81 2.24 -4.33 37.44
N ARG A 82 3.19 -5.20 37.80
CA ARG A 82 3.91 -6.08 36.84
C ARG A 82 3.03 -7.16 36.21
N ASN A 83 1.84 -7.43 36.74
CA ASN A 83 1.03 -8.54 36.32
C ASN A 83 0.07 -8.22 35.16
N ASN A 84 -0.21 -6.95 34.93
CA ASN A 84 -1.14 -6.48 33.91
C ASN A 84 -0.55 -5.57 32.84
N ALA A 85 0.74 -5.25 32.90
CA ALA A 85 1.39 -4.38 31.94
C ALA A 85 2.25 -5.17 30.94
N ASN A 86 2.12 -4.85 29.67
CA ASN A 86 3.03 -5.33 28.60
C ASN A 86 4.44 -4.73 28.75
N THR A 87 4.72 -4.00 29.82
CA THR A 87 5.94 -3.22 30.02
C THR A 87 6.42 -3.38 31.46
N ASP A 88 7.73 -3.53 31.63
CA ASP A 88 8.38 -3.45 32.95
C ASP A 88 8.86 -2.01 33.19
N SER A 89 8.20 -1.29 34.10
CA SER A 89 8.52 0.11 34.44
C SER A 89 9.91 0.29 35.07
N ALA A 90 10.57 -0.79 35.51
CA ALA A 90 11.94 -0.73 36.04
C ALA A 90 12.99 -0.61 34.92
N LEU A 91 12.66 -0.94 33.67
CA LEU A 91 13.58 -0.86 32.55
C LEU A 91 13.76 0.58 32.06
N VAL A 92 15.00 0.98 31.82
CA VAL A 92 15.32 2.32 31.27
C VAL A 92 14.62 2.60 29.94
N PRO A 93 14.53 1.66 28.97
CA PRO A 93 13.78 1.89 27.75
C PRO A 93 12.29 2.17 27.99
N THR A 94 11.67 1.45 28.92
CA THR A 94 10.27 1.67 29.30
C THR A 94 10.06 3.05 29.89
N GLN A 95 10.93 3.49 30.80
CA GLN A 95 10.84 4.84 31.38
C GLN A 95 10.98 5.94 30.32
N ARG A 96 11.91 5.77 29.36
CA ARG A 96 12.03 6.70 28.22
C ARG A 96 10.77 6.75 27.39
N SER A 97 10.20 5.59 27.07
CA SER A 97 8.99 5.49 26.25
C SER A 97 7.80 6.16 26.94
N LEU A 98 7.60 5.90 28.22
CA LEU A 98 6.50 6.50 28.98
C LEU A 98 6.62 8.03 29.06
N ILE A 99 7.83 8.57 29.29
CA ILE A 99 8.09 10.01 29.26
C ILE A 99 7.82 10.58 27.86
N TYR A 100 8.30 9.91 26.82
CA TYR A 100 8.05 10.31 25.43
C TYR A 100 6.56 10.30 25.10
N ASN A 101 5.82 9.29 25.52
CA ASN A 101 4.38 9.18 25.28
C ASN A 101 3.59 10.29 25.97
N GLU A 102 3.96 10.68 27.21
CA GLU A 102 3.34 11.81 27.90
C GLU A 102 3.64 13.14 27.20
N LEU A 103 4.90 13.35 26.79
CA LEU A 103 5.31 14.53 26.04
C LEU A 103 4.57 14.61 24.69
N SER A 104 4.59 13.53 23.93
CA SER A 104 3.93 13.47 22.62
C SER A 104 2.42 13.65 22.73
N SER A 105 1.78 13.06 23.75
CA SER A 105 0.35 13.23 24.02
C SER A 105 0.00 14.67 24.38
N ALA A 106 0.87 15.34 25.17
CA ALA A 106 0.68 16.76 25.52
C ALA A 106 0.83 17.67 24.30
N LEU A 107 1.86 17.43 23.47
CA LEU A 107 2.06 18.14 22.20
C LEU A 107 0.90 17.90 21.25
N TYR A 108 0.43 16.65 21.13
CA TYR A 108 -0.72 16.32 20.30
C TYR A 108 -1.98 17.12 20.68
N LYS A 109 -2.31 17.14 21.97
CA LYS A 109 -3.44 17.93 22.49
C LYS A 109 -3.30 19.42 22.20
N LYS A 110 -2.09 19.97 22.28
CA LYS A 110 -1.83 21.39 22.07
C LYS A 110 -1.91 21.82 20.62
N PHE A 111 -1.34 21.01 19.70
CA PHE A 111 -1.13 21.42 18.30
C PHE A 111 -2.15 20.83 17.32
N PHE A 112 -2.76 19.69 17.64
CA PHE A 112 -3.62 18.96 16.70
C PHE A 112 -5.10 18.94 17.11
N LEU A 113 -5.45 19.30 18.35
CA LEU A 113 -6.83 19.38 18.79
C LEU A 113 -7.26 20.84 18.98
N ASN A 114 -8.44 21.17 18.47
CA ASN A 114 -9.08 22.44 18.78
C ASN A 114 -9.59 22.46 20.23
N ARG A 115 -10.15 23.60 20.67
CA ARG A 115 -10.62 23.76 22.04
C ARG A 115 -11.78 22.81 22.36
N GLU A 116 -12.73 22.71 21.47
CA GLU A 116 -13.95 21.90 21.66
C GLU A 116 -13.62 20.41 21.72
N GLU A 117 -12.71 19.92 20.88
CA GLU A 117 -12.22 18.54 20.91
C GLU A 117 -11.48 18.22 22.21
N ARG A 118 -10.67 19.16 22.72
CA ARG A 118 -10.00 19.01 24.02
C ARG A 118 -10.98 18.95 25.19
N GLU A 119 -12.01 19.81 25.18
CA GLU A 119 -13.07 19.80 26.18
C GLU A 119 -13.88 18.50 26.11
N ALA A 120 -14.34 18.10 24.92
CA ALA A 120 -15.06 16.85 24.72
C ALA A 120 -14.27 15.62 25.18
N MET A 121 -12.95 15.61 24.94
CA MET A 121 -12.07 14.54 25.41
C MET A 121 -11.88 14.57 26.94
N LYS A 122 -11.81 15.75 27.54
CA LYS A 122 -11.71 15.92 29.01
C LYS A 122 -12.99 15.45 29.70
N ASP A 123 -14.13 15.74 29.10
CA ASP A 123 -15.45 15.39 29.62
C ASP A 123 -15.87 13.94 29.29
N GLY A 124 -15.01 13.18 28.55
CA GLY A 124 -15.21 11.78 28.24
C GLY A 124 -16.16 11.48 27.09
N TYR A 125 -16.59 12.48 26.32
CA TYR A 125 -17.44 12.27 25.14
C TYR A 125 -16.70 11.63 23.97
N ILE A 126 -15.39 11.91 23.84
CA ILE A 126 -14.52 11.30 22.83
C ILE A 126 -13.27 10.74 23.48
N TYR A 127 -12.78 9.62 22.95
CA TYR A 127 -11.50 9.03 23.31
C TYR A 127 -10.63 8.92 22.06
N ILE A 128 -9.47 9.58 22.08
CA ILE A 128 -8.49 9.50 21.00
C ILE A 128 -7.40 8.54 21.43
N HIS A 129 -7.37 7.39 20.77
CA HIS A 129 -6.35 6.35 20.98
C HIS A 129 -5.00 6.84 20.42
N ASP A 130 -3.92 6.43 21.06
CA ASP A 130 -2.55 6.50 20.52
C ASP A 130 -2.08 7.90 20.08
N ARG A 131 -2.29 8.87 20.90
CA ARG A 131 -1.93 10.28 20.65
C ARG A 131 -0.44 10.54 20.41
N SER A 132 0.42 9.63 20.83
CA SER A 132 1.87 9.74 20.63
C SER A 132 2.31 9.42 19.21
N ALA A 133 1.51 8.68 18.45
CA ALA A 133 1.89 8.16 17.14
C ALA A 133 1.51 9.04 15.98
N ARG A 134 0.56 9.95 16.15
CA ARG A 134 0.14 10.84 15.05
C ARG A 134 1.16 11.92 14.69
N LEU A 135 2.28 11.97 15.35
CA LEU A 135 3.45 12.75 14.93
C LEU A 135 4.26 12.03 13.85
N ASP A 136 4.04 10.72 13.69
CA ASP A 136 4.70 9.88 12.71
C ASP A 136 3.67 9.39 11.68
N THR A 137 3.97 9.54 10.50
CA THR A 137 3.33 9.52 9.21
C THR A 137 2.68 8.21 8.81
N MET A 138 1.42 8.28 8.40
CA MET A 138 0.78 7.26 7.59
C MET A 138 1.00 7.59 6.09
N ASN A 139 1.05 6.57 5.24
CA ASN A 139 1.23 6.71 3.79
C ASN A 139 -0.10 7.06 3.13
N CYS A 140 -0.46 8.33 3.08
CA CYS A 140 -1.77 8.76 2.64
C CYS A 140 -1.72 9.91 1.63
N PHE A 141 -2.83 10.10 0.91
CA PHE A 141 -3.05 11.18 -0.04
C PHE A 141 -4.17 12.11 0.41
N ARG A 142 -4.16 13.33 -0.11
CA ARG A 142 -5.29 14.24 0.02
C ARG A 142 -6.51 13.70 -0.75
N ARG A 143 -7.71 13.98 -0.26
CA ARG A 143 -8.97 13.42 -0.77
C ARG A 143 -9.25 13.67 -2.25
N ASP A 144 -8.69 14.72 -2.84
CA ASP A 144 -8.83 15.04 -4.26
C ASP A 144 -7.92 14.23 -5.19
N THR A 145 -7.02 13.41 -4.62
CA THR A 145 -6.12 12.58 -5.41
C THR A 145 -6.87 11.55 -6.23
N LYS A 146 -6.53 11.47 -7.52
CA LYS A 146 -7.18 10.60 -8.49
C LYS A 146 -6.36 9.34 -8.73
N PHE A 147 -7.05 8.21 -8.84
CA PHE A 147 -6.45 6.89 -9.08
C PHE A 147 -7.27 6.06 -10.06
N ILE A 148 -6.66 5.00 -10.59
CA ILE A 148 -7.22 4.17 -11.66
C ILE A 148 -8.05 3.03 -11.06
N THR A 149 -9.34 3.01 -11.39
CA THR A 149 -10.28 1.95 -11.00
C THR A 149 -10.84 1.21 -12.21
N SER A 150 -11.45 0.05 -11.99
CA SER A 150 -12.14 -0.72 -13.04
C SER A 150 -13.31 0.03 -13.68
N SER A 151 -13.82 1.07 -13.05
CA SER A 151 -14.89 1.95 -13.57
C SER A 151 -14.36 3.28 -14.13
N GLY A 152 -13.05 3.42 -14.33
CA GLY A 152 -12.38 4.63 -14.80
C GLY A 152 -11.60 5.34 -13.71
N VAL A 153 -11.10 6.54 -14.01
CA VAL A 153 -10.37 7.36 -13.05
C VAL A 153 -11.34 7.95 -12.04
N LYS A 154 -11.11 7.68 -10.76
CA LYS A 154 -11.89 8.16 -9.62
C LYS A 154 -10.99 8.94 -8.66
N SER A 155 -11.58 9.71 -7.77
CA SER A 155 -10.90 10.36 -6.65
C SER A 155 -11.41 9.80 -5.33
N PHE A 156 -10.70 10.04 -4.23
CA PHE A 156 -11.23 9.65 -2.92
C PHE A 156 -12.52 10.39 -2.52
N TYR A 157 -12.90 11.48 -3.23
CA TYR A 157 -14.21 12.13 -3.05
C TYR A 157 -15.38 11.23 -3.47
N ASP A 158 -15.14 10.29 -4.37
CA ASP A 158 -16.16 9.39 -4.91
C ASP A 158 -16.49 8.22 -3.95
N PHE A 159 -15.81 8.14 -2.78
CA PHE A 159 -15.88 7.01 -1.85
C PHE A 159 -16.09 7.44 -0.40
N CYS A 160 -16.65 6.50 0.38
CA CYS A 160 -16.72 6.54 1.84
C CYS A 160 -15.65 5.61 2.46
N ASP A 161 -15.38 5.79 3.75
CA ASP A 161 -14.50 4.88 4.51
C ASP A 161 -15.11 3.48 4.57
N GLY A 162 -14.33 2.46 4.21
CA GLY A 162 -14.77 1.08 4.12
C GLY A 162 -15.33 0.64 2.76
N ASP A 163 -15.43 1.54 1.77
CA ASP A 163 -15.91 1.16 0.44
C ASP A 163 -14.92 0.24 -0.28
N GLU A 164 -15.44 -0.79 -0.94
CA GLU A 164 -14.65 -1.68 -1.80
C GLU A 164 -14.51 -1.10 -3.21
N VAL A 165 -13.32 -1.23 -3.79
CA VAL A 165 -13.03 -0.80 -5.15
C VAL A 165 -12.04 -1.75 -5.82
N ILE A 166 -12.13 -1.92 -7.15
CA ILE A 166 -11.12 -2.66 -7.92
C ILE A 166 -10.18 -1.64 -8.55
N VAL A 167 -8.89 -1.76 -8.23
CA VAL A 167 -7.83 -0.84 -8.69
C VAL A 167 -6.77 -1.56 -9.50
N ARG A 168 -6.05 -0.80 -10.33
CA ARG A 168 -4.87 -1.30 -11.04
C ARG A 168 -3.62 -1.11 -10.20
N THR A 169 -2.84 -2.17 -10.06
CA THR A 169 -1.59 -2.18 -9.30
C THR A 169 -0.37 -1.83 -10.17
N HIS A 170 0.79 -1.62 -9.54
CA HIS A 170 2.05 -1.38 -10.26
C HIS A 170 2.48 -2.55 -11.16
N LYS A 171 2.02 -3.77 -10.87
CA LYS A 171 2.22 -4.96 -11.74
C LYS A 171 1.22 -5.02 -12.89
N GLY A 172 0.37 -3.99 -13.04
CA GLY A 172 -0.65 -3.91 -14.08
C GLY A 172 -1.84 -4.83 -13.89
N ARG A 173 -1.96 -5.48 -12.74
CA ARG A 173 -3.07 -6.39 -12.41
C ARG A 173 -4.22 -5.61 -11.80
N TRP A 174 -5.41 -6.18 -11.89
CA TRP A 174 -6.58 -5.71 -11.17
C TRP A 174 -6.69 -6.42 -9.83
N LYS A 175 -6.81 -5.64 -8.76
CA LYS A 175 -6.93 -6.15 -7.39
C LYS A 175 -8.04 -5.44 -6.66
N LYS A 176 -8.67 -6.14 -5.73
CA LYS A 176 -9.61 -5.53 -4.78
C LYS A 176 -8.85 -4.64 -3.82
N ALA A 177 -9.49 -3.59 -3.41
CA ALA A 177 -8.97 -2.66 -2.42
C ALA A 177 -10.10 -2.12 -1.56
N ILE A 178 -9.78 -1.75 -0.33
CA ILE A 178 -10.68 -1.05 0.60
C ILE A 178 -10.18 0.38 0.74
N VAL A 179 -11.11 1.32 0.66
CA VAL A 179 -10.83 2.76 0.81
C VAL A 179 -10.87 3.11 2.29
N HIS A 180 -9.82 3.76 2.79
CA HIS A 180 -9.73 4.16 4.20
C HIS A 180 -9.47 5.66 4.37
N ALA A 181 -10.17 6.26 5.34
CA ALA A 181 -9.94 7.63 5.81
C ALA A 181 -9.08 7.65 7.08
N TYR A 182 -7.96 8.35 7.05
CA TYR A 182 -6.99 8.37 8.16
C TYR A 182 -6.93 9.72 8.90
N GLY A 183 -8.05 10.46 8.89
CA GLY A 183 -8.17 11.72 9.59
C GLY A 183 -7.34 12.85 8.95
N HIS A 184 -6.95 13.86 9.76
CA HIS A 184 -6.19 15.01 9.29
C HIS A 184 -4.70 14.83 9.57
N GLN A 185 -3.87 14.96 8.53
CA GLN A 185 -2.43 14.78 8.59
C GLN A 185 -1.71 15.96 7.92
N PRO A 186 -0.48 16.27 8.32
CA PRO A 186 0.39 17.15 7.55
C PRO A 186 0.63 16.58 6.16
N ILE A 187 0.49 17.44 5.15
CA ILE A 187 0.71 17.05 3.76
C ILE A 187 1.81 17.89 3.13
N GLN A 188 2.64 17.23 2.33
CA GLN A 188 3.60 17.87 1.43
C GLN A 188 3.04 17.90 0.01
N LYS A 189 3.52 18.85 -0.79
CA LYS A 189 3.20 18.93 -2.22
C LYS A 189 4.37 18.39 -3.03
N VAL A 190 4.10 17.40 -3.84
CA VAL A 190 5.05 16.82 -4.80
C VAL A 190 4.63 17.25 -6.19
N VAL A 191 5.48 17.97 -6.89
CA VAL A 191 5.28 18.38 -8.28
C VAL A 191 6.07 17.46 -9.18
N ILE A 192 5.38 16.81 -10.09
CA ILE A 192 5.98 15.90 -11.07
C ILE A 192 5.74 16.43 -12.47
N SER A 193 6.68 16.17 -13.37
CA SER A 193 6.57 16.57 -14.77
C SER A 193 6.94 15.44 -15.71
N LYS A 194 6.26 15.43 -16.86
CA LYS A 194 6.48 14.52 -17.98
C LYS A 194 6.91 15.33 -19.20
N GLY A 195 8.07 15.04 -19.75
CA GLY A 195 8.59 15.78 -20.90
C GLY A 195 9.45 17.00 -20.53
N THR A 196 9.27 18.11 -21.22
CA THR A 196 9.93 19.38 -20.87
C THR A 196 9.26 20.01 -19.64
N PRO A 197 10.01 20.72 -18.77
CA PRO A 197 9.47 21.26 -17.50
C PRO A 197 8.22 22.12 -17.61
N THR A 198 7.86 22.56 -18.82
CA THR A 198 6.76 23.48 -19.07
C THR A 198 5.49 22.81 -19.63
N SER A 199 5.48 21.50 -19.93
CA SER A 199 4.39 20.94 -20.75
C SER A 199 3.35 20.09 -20.02
N ASN A 200 3.71 19.33 -19.00
CA ASN A 200 2.76 18.49 -18.28
C ASN A 200 3.17 18.39 -16.81
N HIS A 201 2.54 19.18 -15.96
CA HIS A 201 2.73 19.13 -14.53
C HIS A 201 1.55 18.46 -13.85
N LYS A 202 1.83 17.67 -12.82
CA LYS A 202 0.82 17.22 -11.85
C LYS A 202 1.30 17.60 -10.45
N GLU A 203 0.38 18.07 -9.64
CA GLU A 203 0.59 18.30 -8.22
C GLU A 203 -0.07 17.15 -7.45
N ILE A 204 0.69 16.50 -6.59
CA ILE A 204 0.22 15.42 -5.74
C ILE A 204 0.44 15.85 -4.30
N TYR A 205 -0.61 15.75 -3.51
CA TYR A 205 -0.58 16.08 -2.10
C TYR A 205 -0.65 14.81 -1.27
N CYS A 206 0.45 14.50 -0.59
CA CYS A 206 0.60 13.28 0.20
C CYS A 206 1.25 13.56 1.55
N THR A 207 1.22 12.59 2.44
CA THR A 207 1.98 12.64 3.68
C THR A 207 3.49 12.61 3.41
N PRO A 208 4.35 13.22 4.26
CA PRO A 208 5.79 13.34 4.00
C PRO A 208 6.52 12.02 3.73
N ASN A 209 6.16 10.95 4.44
CA ASN A 209 6.81 9.63 4.30
C ASN A 209 6.02 8.69 3.39
N HIS A 210 5.32 9.24 2.40
CA HIS A 210 4.55 8.43 1.48
C HIS A 210 5.46 7.48 0.69
N ARG A 211 5.02 6.22 0.52
CA ARG A 211 5.80 5.18 -0.18
C ARG A 211 5.60 5.29 -1.69
N TRP A 212 6.68 5.47 -2.41
CA TRP A 212 6.73 5.58 -3.86
C TRP A 212 7.48 4.41 -4.47
N ILE A 213 7.10 4.03 -5.68
CA ILE A 213 7.81 3.01 -6.45
C ILE A 213 8.58 3.72 -7.57
N LEU A 214 9.90 3.56 -7.59
CA LEU A 214 10.80 4.19 -8.55
C LEU A 214 10.90 3.38 -9.85
N LYS A 215 11.51 3.97 -10.89
CA LYS A 215 11.63 3.36 -12.22
C LYS A 215 12.35 2.00 -12.22
N ASP A 216 13.26 1.79 -11.33
CA ASP A 216 14.01 0.54 -11.17
C ASP A 216 13.24 -0.53 -10.36
N GLY A 217 12.03 -0.21 -9.94
CA GLY A 217 11.19 -1.08 -9.10
C GLY A 217 11.50 -0.97 -7.61
N THR A 218 12.48 -0.15 -7.21
CA THR A 218 12.77 0.07 -5.79
C THR A 218 11.72 0.96 -5.15
N GLU A 219 11.48 0.73 -3.87
CA GLU A 219 10.57 1.53 -3.06
C GLU A 219 11.33 2.55 -2.23
N THR A 220 10.76 3.75 -2.09
CA THR A 220 11.32 4.79 -1.23
C THR A 220 10.25 5.57 -0.50
N THR A 221 10.56 5.96 0.72
CA THR A 221 9.80 6.94 1.50
C THR A 221 10.51 8.29 1.57
N ASP A 222 11.76 8.37 1.09
CA ASP A 222 12.58 9.58 0.99
C ASP A 222 12.69 10.02 -0.48
N LEU A 223 11.56 10.51 -1.03
CA LEU A 223 11.49 10.96 -2.42
C LEU A 223 12.34 12.22 -2.64
N LYS A 224 13.12 12.26 -3.73
CA LYS A 224 14.03 13.36 -4.05
C LYS A 224 13.70 14.00 -5.39
N VAL A 225 14.02 15.28 -5.52
CA VAL A 225 13.96 15.97 -6.81
C VAL A 225 14.93 15.28 -7.79
N GLY A 226 14.40 14.91 -8.94
CA GLY A 226 15.13 14.13 -9.95
C GLY A 226 14.71 12.66 -10.02
N ASP A 227 14.08 12.12 -8.99
CA ASP A 227 13.58 10.74 -8.98
C ASP A 227 12.57 10.51 -10.10
N ILE A 228 12.64 9.33 -10.68
CA ILE A 228 11.72 8.91 -11.73
C ILE A 228 10.80 7.86 -11.12
N LEU A 229 9.51 8.18 -11.09
CA LEU A 229 8.50 7.27 -10.58
C LEU A 229 8.32 6.09 -11.52
N TRP A 230 8.01 4.93 -10.93
CA TRP A 230 7.82 3.69 -11.67
C TRP A 230 6.92 3.90 -12.88
N GLN A 231 7.34 3.37 -13.99
CA GLN A 231 6.53 3.21 -15.18
C GLN A 231 6.66 1.80 -15.72
N VAL A 232 5.67 1.43 -16.50
CA VAL A 232 5.58 0.11 -17.13
C VAL A 232 6.87 -0.29 -17.82
N PRO A 233 7.29 -1.56 -17.70
CA PRO A 233 8.47 -2.08 -18.38
C PRO A 233 8.41 -1.85 -19.88
N ASP A 234 9.57 -1.69 -20.50
CA ASP A 234 9.68 -1.61 -21.94
C ASP A 234 9.13 -2.88 -22.60
N ILE A 235 8.05 -2.70 -23.33
CA ILE A 235 7.49 -3.78 -24.12
C ILE A 235 8.25 -3.82 -25.42
N THR A 236 9.02 -4.90 -25.61
CA THR A 236 9.70 -5.21 -26.86
C THR A 236 8.68 -5.41 -27.98
N ASN A 237 9.02 -5.01 -29.21
CA ASN A 237 8.23 -5.29 -30.41
C ASN A 237 8.15 -6.82 -30.62
N ILE A 238 7.11 -7.43 -30.06
CA ILE A 238 6.84 -8.86 -30.26
C ILE A 238 6.33 -9.05 -31.69
N ARG A 239 6.97 -9.92 -32.42
CA ARG A 239 6.57 -10.24 -33.80
C ARG A 239 5.27 -11.04 -33.79
N TRP A 240 4.46 -10.85 -34.81
CA TRP A 240 3.18 -11.56 -34.95
C TRP A 240 3.31 -13.08 -34.86
N GLU A 241 4.38 -13.62 -35.44
CA GLU A 241 4.69 -15.05 -35.48
C GLU A 241 5.01 -15.64 -34.10
N GLU A 242 5.48 -14.80 -33.18
CA GLU A 242 5.86 -15.19 -31.81
C GLU A 242 4.69 -15.15 -30.83
N MET A 243 3.54 -14.56 -31.26
CA MET A 243 2.35 -14.42 -30.41
C MET A 243 1.57 -15.73 -30.29
N SER A 244 1.09 -16.02 -29.09
CA SER A 244 0.10 -17.07 -28.84
C SER A 244 -1.23 -16.74 -29.52
N LEU A 245 -2.08 -17.76 -29.71
CA LEU A 245 -3.42 -17.55 -30.30
C LEU A 245 -4.28 -16.56 -29.49
N MET A 246 -4.13 -16.56 -28.16
CA MET A 246 -4.86 -15.65 -27.27
C MET A 246 -4.43 -14.18 -27.50
N GLU A 247 -3.14 -13.92 -27.58
CA GLU A 247 -2.57 -12.61 -27.87
C GLU A 247 -2.94 -12.11 -29.27
N LYS A 248 -2.91 -12.99 -30.29
CA LYS A 248 -3.40 -12.71 -31.64
C LYS A 248 -4.88 -12.31 -31.64
N LYS A 249 -5.73 -13.03 -30.90
CA LYS A 249 -7.15 -12.68 -30.75
C LYS A 249 -7.34 -11.35 -30.04
N LEU A 250 -6.52 -11.04 -29.05
CA LEU A 250 -6.57 -9.74 -28.34
C LEU A 250 -6.18 -8.60 -29.28
N TRP A 251 -5.18 -8.79 -30.14
CA TRP A 251 -4.85 -7.85 -31.20
C TRP A 251 -6.04 -7.60 -32.14
N CYS A 252 -6.72 -8.67 -32.57
CA CYS A 252 -7.91 -8.57 -33.42
C CYS A 252 -9.06 -7.80 -32.73
N LYS A 253 -9.28 -8.02 -31.42
CA LYS A 253 -10.24 -7.26 -30.62
C LYS A 253 -9.88 -5.77 -30.59
N GLY A 254 -8.60 -5.42 -30.37
CA GLY A 254 -8.11 -4.04 -30.40
C GLY A 254 -8.37 -3.36 -31.76
N PHE A 255 -8.04 -4.05 -32.86
CA PHE A 255 -8.30 -3.55 -34.22
C PHE A 255 -9.81 -3.33 -34.47
N ALA A 256 -10.62 -4.30 -34.05
CA ALA A 256 -12.08 -4.21 -34.17
C ALA A 256 -12.71 -3.10 -33.32
N MET A 257 -12.07 -2.73 -32.23
CA MET A 257 -12.48 -1.60 -31.38
C MET A 257 -12.38 -0.28 -32.16
N GLY A 258 -11.34 -0.08 -32.96
CA GLY A 258 -11.19 1.09 -33.86
C GLY A 258 -12.09 0.99 -35.11
N ASP A 259 -11.72 0.14 -36.04
CA ASP A 259 -12.36 0.06 -37.38
C ASP A 259 -13.65 -0.77 -37.43
N GLY A 260 -14.09 -1.38 -36.34
CA GLY A 260 -15.24 -2.24 -36.30
C GLY A 260 -16.57 -1.45 -36.31
N SER A 261 -17.57 -2.00 -36.96
CA SER A 261 -18.96 -1.53 -36.91
C SER A 261 -19.82 -2.52 -36.13
N LEU A 262 -20.56 -2.02 -35.13
CA LEU A 262 -21.49 -2.84 -34.36
C LEU A 262 -22.74 -3.11 -35.18
N ASN A 263 -23.06 -4.37 -35.41
CA ASN A 263 -24.24 -4.84 -36.09
C ASN A 263 -25.11 -5.68 -35.13
N GLY A 264 -26.38 -5.71 -35.41
CA GLY A 264 -27.34 -6.56 -34.71
C GLY A 264 -28.13 -7.42 -35.68
N GLU A 265 -28.29 -8.70 -35.38
CA GLU A 265 -29.15 -9.64 -36.06
C GLU A 265 -30.22 -10.13 -35.11
N THR A 266 -31.50 -9.99 -35.49
CA THR A 266 -32.62 -10.52 -34.73
C THR A 266 -32.86 -11.96 -35.16
N LYS A 267 -32.68 -12.92 -34.28
CA LYS A 267 -32.99 -14.32 -34.56
C LYS A 267 -34.48 -14.58 -34.58
N SER A 268 -34.87 -15.72 -35.16
CA SER A 268 -36.27 -16.17 -35.23
C SER A 268 -36.95 -16.34 -33.87
N ASP A 269 -36.19 -16.44 -32.78
CA ASP A 269 -36.64 -16.51 -31.41
C ASP A 269 -36.80 -15.14 -30.73
N GLY A 270 -36.58 -14.03 -31.46
CA GLY A 270 -36.64 -12.67 -30.94
C GLY A 270 -35.37 -12.19 -30.23
N CYS A 271 -34.35 -13.04 -30.03
CA CYS A 271 -33.08 -12.64 -29.44
C CYS A 271 -32.25 -11.80 -30.41
N VAL A 272 -31.74 -10.66 -29.93
CA VAL A 272 -30.82 -9.80 -30.71
C VAL A 272 -29.39 -10.23 -30.46
N ARG A 273 -28.73 -10.78 -31.48
CA ARG A 273 -27.30 -11.07 -31.44
C ARG A 273 -26.54 -9.86 -31.95
N LYS A 274 -25.70 -9.26 -31.07
CA LYS A 274 -24.79 -8.18 -31.45
C LYS A 274 -23.42 -8.76 -31.82
N PHE A 275 -22.81 -8.22 -32.89
CA PHE A 275 -21.47 -8.61 -33.33
C PHE A 275 -20.77 -7.45 -34.02
N ILE A 276 -19.44 -7.50 -34.10
CA ILE A 276 -18.63 -6.51 -34.80
C ILE A 276 -18.28 -7.03 -36.19
N THR A 277 -18.45 -6.18 -37.19
CA THR A 277 -17.93 -6.40 -38.54
C THR A 277 -16.77 -5.43 -38.78
N VAL A 278 -15.62 -5.96 -39.16
CA VAL A 278 -14.44 -5.18 -39.52
C VAL A 278 -14.31 -5.10 -41.04
N ARG A 279 -14.15 -3.90 -41.57
CA ARG A 279 -13.91 -3.68 -43.00
C ARG A 279 -12.46 -3.28 -43.22
N LEU A 280 -11.72 -4.07 -44.00
CA LEU A 280 -10.33 -3.82 -44.30
C LEU A 280 -10.22 -3.16 -45.70
N CYS A 281 -9.98 -1.86 -45.73
CA CYS A 281 -9.88 -1.06 -46.95
C CYS A 281 -8.42 -0.62 -47.19
N GLY A 282 -8.05 -0.41 -48.45
CA GLY A 282 -6.75 0.10 -48.86
C GLY A 282 -5.58 -0.70 -48.25
N GLU A 283 -4.65 0.00 -47.60
CA GLU A 283 -3.47 -0.64 -46.98
C GLU A 283 -3.80 -1.58 -45.81
N LYS A 284 -4.96 -1.43 -45.17
CA LYS A 284 -5.37 -2.30 -44.06
C LYS A 284 -5.69 -3.73 -44.51
N ARG A 285 -5.83 -3.98 -45.79
CA ARG A 285 -6.04 -5.33 -46.38
C ARG A 285 -4.92 -6.31 -46.02
N LYS A 286 -3.70 -5.82 -45.81
CA LYS A 286 -2.55 -6.64 -45.38
C LYS A 286 -2.80 -7.37 -44.05
N PHE A 287 -3.73 -6.91 -43.24
CA PHE A 287 -4.05 -7.54 -41.95
C PHE A 287 -5.09 -8.68 -42.07
N ALA A 288 -5.64 -8.94 -43.28
CA ALA A 288 -6.63 -10.00 -43.48
C ALA A 288 -6.12 -11.38 -43.01
N SER A 289 -4.85 -11.73 -43.30
CA SER A 289 -4.24 -12.99 -42.87
C SER A 289 -4.27 -13.16 -41.36
N ARG A 290 -4.06 -12.09 -40.60
CA ARG A 290 -4.05 -12.13 -39.12
C ARG A 290 -5.40 -12.55 -38.55
N PHE A 291 -6.49 -12.05 -39.13
CA PHE A 291 -7.84 -12.43 -38.72
C PHE A 291 -8.16 -13.89 -39.10
N ILE A 292 -7.72 -14.36 -40.29
CA ILE A 292 -7.92 -15.74 -40.73
C ILE A 292 -7.19 -16.70 -39.79
N GLU A 293 -5.94 -16.41 -39.44
CA GLU A 293 -5.15 -17.21 -38.49
C GLU A 293 -5.81 -17.32 -37.11
N CYS A 294 -6.60 -16.30 -36.73
CA CYS A 294 -7.37 -16.31 -35.47
C CYS A 294 -8.71 -17.05 -35.58
N GLY A 295 -9.05 -17.61 -36.77
CA GLY A 295 -10.28 -18.36 -37.01
C GLY A 295 -11.48 -17.51 -37.40
N TYR A 296 -11.29 -16.25 -37.80
CA TYR A 296 -12.37 -15.38 -38.27
C TYR A 296 -12.63 -15.56 -39.77
N SER A 297 -13.91 -15.58 -40.16
CA SER A 297 -14.31 -15.72 -41.57
C SER A 297 -14.20 -14.41 -42.31
N ILE A 298 -13.75 -14.45 -43.55
CA ILE A 298 -13.67 -13.30 -44.44
C ILE A 298 -14.74 -13.43 -45.52
N THR A 299 -15.49 -12.35 -45.74
CA THR A 299 -16.46 -12.23 -46.82
C THR A 299 -16.16 -11.00 -47.66
N ASN A 300 -16.33 -11.09 -48.99
CA ASN A 300 -16.28 -9.96 -49.91
C ASN A 300 -17.70 -9.53 -50.19
N PRO A 301 -18.18 -8.37 -49.69
CA PRO A 301 -19.52 -7.90 -50.01
C PRO A 301 -19.61 -7.46 -51.48
N PRO A 302 -20.69 -7.82 -52.17
CA PRO A 302 -20.87 -7.54 -53.59
C PRO A 302 -21.08 -6.06 -53.94
N SER A 303 -21.30 -5.19 -52.96
CA SER A 303 -21.84 -3.83 -53.17
C SER A 303 -20.80 -2.71 -53.30
N CYS A 304 -19.49 -3.02 -53.29
CA CYS A 304 -18.47 -1.97 -53.36
C CYS A 304 -17.82 -1.94 -54.74
N ALA A 305 -18.31 -1.04 -55.57
CA ALA A 305 -17.74 -0.75 -56.88
C ALA A 305 -16.32 -0.19 -56.73
N GLY A 306 -15.34 -0.85 -57.31
CA GLY A 306 -14.00 -0.36 -57.53
C GLY A 306 -12.90 -0.86 -56.58
N ASP A 307 -13.18 -1.12 -55.32
CA ASP A 307 -12.19 -1.61 -54.38
C ASP A 307 -12.65 -2.89 -53.67
N SER A 308 -11.98 -4.01 -53.90
CA SER A 308 -12.25 -5.22 -53.17
C SER A 308 -11.81 -5.03 -51.73
N PHE A 309 -12.74 -4.99 -50.78
CA PHE A 309 -12.42 -5.01 -49.36
C PHE A 309 -12.91 -6.29 -48.71
N VAL A 310 -12.24 -6.63 -47.61
CA VAL A 310 -12.48 -7.84 -46.86
C VAL A 310 -13.27 -7.47 -45.62
N SER A 311 -14.40 -8.14 -45.39
CA SER A 311 -15.24 -7.94 -44.21
C SER A 311 -15.02 -9.11 -43.26
N MET A 312 -14.67 -8.80 -42.01
CA MET A 312 -14.46 -9.81 -40.97
C MET A 312 -15.70 -9.84 -40.09
N LEU A 313 -16.20 -11.04 -39.82
CA LEU A 313 -17.40 -11.24 -39.01
C LEU A 313 -17.08 -11.74 -37.62
N GLN A 314 -17.82 -11.24 -36.62
CA GLN A 314 -17.88 -11.79 -35.26
C GLN A 314 -16.57 -11.73 -34.43
N VAL A 315 -15.90 -10.59 -34.43
CA VAL A 315 -14.72 -10.36 -33.58
C VAL A 315 -15.10 -10.08 -32.12
N GLY A 316 -16.37 -10.07 -31.76
CA GLY A 316 -16.86 -9.82 -30.42
C GLY A 316 -17.71 -8.53 -30.32
N VAL A 317 -18.07 -8.11 -29.13
CA VAL A 317 -18.78 -6.83 -28.89
C VAL A 317 -17.78 -5.66 -28.95
N LYS A 318 -18.29 -4.49 -29.37
CA LYS A 318 -17.48 -3.27 -29.38
C LYS A 318 -17.37 -2.69 -27.97
N ASP A 319 -16.57 -3.38 -27.17
CA ASP A 319 -16.31 -3.05 -25.78
C ASP A 319 -14.85 -3.39 -25.44
N ILE A 320 -14.23 -2.60 -24.56
CA ILE A 320 -12.87 -2.86 -24.11
C ILE A 320 -12.95 -3.97 -23.05
N PRO A 321 -12.24 -5.08 -23.24
CA PRO A 321 -12.12 -6.11 -22.20
C PRO A 321 -11.18 -5.62 -21.09
N TYR A 322 -11.52 -4.52 -20.42
CA TYR A 322 -10.61 -3.74 -19.60
C TYR A 322 -10.08 -4.51 -18.40
N LEU A 323 -10.92 -5.34 -17.77
CA LEU A 323 -10.51 -6.19 -16.65
C LEU A 323 -9.65 -7.39 -17.06
N GLU A 324 -9.66 -7.77 -18.35
CA GLU A 324 -8.82 -8.85 -18.88
C GLU A 324 -7.43 -8.34 -19.33
N ILE A 325 -7.22 -7.02 -19.31
CA ILE A 325 -5.98 -6.39 -19.81
C ILE A 325 -5.08 -6.01 -18.64
N ASP A 326 -3.87 -6.58 -18.65
CA ASP A 326 -2.77 -6.30 -17.73
C ASP A 326 -1.50 -5.85 -18.46
N TYR A 327 -0.38 -5.72 -17.76
CA TYR A 327 0.90 -5.32 -18.36
C TYR A 327 1.42 -6.29 -19.41
N ASN A 328 1.12 -7.59 -19.28
CA ASN A 328 1.67 -8.62 -20.18
C ASN A 328 0.95 -8.64 -21.53
N ASN A 329 -0.33 -8.22 -21.56
CA ASN A 329 -1.16 -8.38 -22.73
C ASN A 329 -1.69 -7.07 -23.34
N ALA A 330 -1.59 -5.94 -22.62
CA ALA A 330 -2.08 -4.63 -23.09
C ALA A 330 -1.49 -4.21 -24.44
N VAL A 331 -0.21 -4.54 -24.70
CA VAL A 331 0.47 -4.19 -25.95
C VAL A 331 -0.21 -4.79 -27.16
N PHE A 332 -0.71 -6.04 -27.05
CA PHE A 332 -1.37 -6.70 -28.19
C PHE A 332 -2.67 -6.01 -28.55
N PHE A 333 -3.50 -5.70 -27.56
CA PHE A 333 -4.73 -4.95 -27.78
C PHE A 333 -4.47 -3.56 -28.36
N MET A 334 -3.53 -2.81 -27.76
CA MET A 334 -3.21 -1.46 -28.21
C MET A 334 -2.53 -1.43 -29.58
N ASN A 335 -1.69 -2.39 -29.92
CA ASN A 335 -1.13 -2.52 -31.26
C ASN A 335 -2.23 -2.77 -32.30
N GLY A 336 -3.24 -3.56 -31.97
CA GLY A 336 -4.41 -3.74 -32.83
C GLY A 336 -5.18 -2.42 -33.03
N LEU A 337 -5.49 -1.73 -31.96
CA LEU A 337 -6.20 -0.45 -31.98
C LEU A 337 -5.40 0.64 -32.73
N MET A 338 -4.09 0.70 -32.52
CA MET A 338 -3.20 1.63 -33.24
C MET A 338 -3.09 1.31 -34.73
N CYS A 339 -3.16 0.04 -35.11
CA CYS A 339 -3.24 -0.34 -36.53
C CYS A 339 -4.55 0.08 -37.20
N ALA A 340 -5.63 0.17 -36.40
CA ALA A 340 -6.93 0.63 -36.87
C ALA A 340 -6.99 2.18 -36.95
N ASP A 341 -6.86 2.87 -35.85
CA ASP A 341 -7.13 4.31 -35.70
C ASP A 341 -5.91 5.17 -35.37
N GLY A 342 -4.75 4.56 -35.17
CA GLY A 342 -3.52 5.28 -34.87
C GLY A 342 -3.01 6.09 -36.07
N HIS A 343 -2.47 7.29 -35.81
CA HIS A 343 -1.86 8.11 -36.84
C HIS A 343 -0.34 8.15 -36.73
N LYS A 344 0.34 8.20 -37.89
CA LYS A 344 1.79 8.29 -38.02
C LYS A 344 2.16 9.71 -38.45
N ARG A 345 3.24 10.30 -37.92
CA ARG A 345 3.77 11.57 -38.43
C ARG A 345 4.53 11.32 -39.74
N ALA A 346 4.20 12.10 -40.77
CA ALA A 346 4.76 11.97 -42.11
C ALA A 346 6.26 12.37 -42.25
N THR A 347 6.88 12.90 -41.20
CA THR A 347 8.20 13.55 -41.29
C THR A 347 9.39 12.71 -40.84
N THR A 348 9.18 11.48 -40.37
CA THR A 348 10.28 10.59 -39.95
C THR A 348 10.15 9.23 -40.61
N ALA A 349 11.27 8.67 -41.05
CA ALA A 349 11.39 7.34 -41.62
C ALA A 349 10.98 6.20 -40.65
N SER A 350 10.59 6.52 -39.41
CA SER A 350 10.13 5.55 -38.43
C SER A 350 8.66 5.20 -38.66
N SER A 351 8.36 3.91 -38.67
CA SER A 351 7.01 3.35 -38.80
C SER A 351 6.13 3.50 -37.54
N GLU A 352 6.54 4.33 -36.59
CA GLU A 352 5.91 4.43 -35.28
C GLU A 352 4.60 5.25 -35.29
N TYR A 353 3.61 4.76 -34.56
CA TYR A 353 2.40 5.52 -34.26
C TYR A 353 2.71 6.62 -33.24
N ARG A 354 2.19 7.83 -33.50
CA ARG A 354 2.43 9.03 -32.70
C ARG A 354 1.20 9.57 -31.98
N GLY A 355 0.10 8.89 -32.10
CA GLY A 355 -1.13 9.26 -31.43
C GLY A 355 -2.35 8.52 -31.91
N ILE A 356 -3.45 8.74 -31.19
CA ILE A 356 -4.77 8.19 -31.50
C ILE A 356 -5.84 9.19 -31.11
N GLN A 357 -6.95 9.20 -31.87
CA GLN A 357 -8.16 9.93 -31.54
C GLN A 357 -9.22 8.94 -31.09
N VAL A 358 -9.83 9.17 -29.93
CA VAL A 358 -10.84 8.29 -29.35
C VAL A 358 -12.09 9.06 -28.97
N THR A 359 -13.26 8.47 -29.21
CA THR A 359 -14.56 9.08 -28.97
C THR A 359 -15.39 8.25 -28.00
N GLY A 360 -16.16 8.91 -27.13
CA GLY A 360 -17.10 8.29 -26.22
C GLY A 360 -16.44 7.80 -24.91
N TYR A 361 -17.13 6.90 -24.23
CA TYR A 361 -16.73 6.41 -22.89
C TYR A 361 -15.36 5.69 -22.86
N VAL A 362 -14.91 5.21 -23.99
CA VAL A 362 -13.58 4.59 -24.18
C VAL A 362 -12.45 5.50 -23.70
N ASN A 363 -12.66 6.82 -23.74
CA ASN A 363 -11.67 7.78 -23.23
C ASN A 363 -11.34 7.59 -21.75
N HIS A 364 -12.21 7.00 -20.95
CA HIS A 364 -11.95 6.75 -19.52
C HIS A 364 -10.86 5.71 -19.29
N PHE A 365 -10.62 4.83 -20.27
CA PHE A 365 -9.69 3.71 -20.13
C PHE A 365 -8.45 3.85 -21.03
N ILE A 366 -8.57 4.61 -22.12
CA ILE A 366 -7.56 4.60 -23.18
C ILE A 366 -6.20 5.16 -22.71
N GLU A 367 -6.21 6.16 -21.83
CA GLU A 367 -4.97 6.73 -21.31
C GLU A 367 -4.19 5.71 -20.46
N ASP A 368 -4.89 4.96 -19.63
CA ASP A 368 -4.32 3.86 -18.87
C ASP A 368 -3.75 2.79 -19.80
N LEU A 369 -4.55 2.31 -20.76
CA LEU A 369 -4.14 1.31 -21.72
C LEU A 369 -2.92 1.74 -22.56
N LEU A 370 -2.86 3.00 -22.98
CA LEU A 370 -1.70 3.55 -23.66
C LEU A 370 -0.47 3.50 -22.77
N ASN A 371 -0.59 3.93 -21.52
CA ASN A 371 0.53 3.97 -20.60
C ASN A 371 1.05 2.54 -20.28
N ILE A 372 0.16 1.59 -19.98
CA ILE A 372 0.57 0.21 -19.65
C ILE A 372 1.01 -0.61 -20.87
N SER A 373 0.75 -0.15 -22.08
CA SER A 373 1.21 -0.79 -23.32
C SER A 373 2.48 -0.19 -23.89
N GLY A 374 3.13 0.71 -23.16
CA GLY A 374 4.36 1.36 -23.61
C GLY A 374 4.16 2.54 -24.58
N TYR A 375 2.94 2.92 -24.88
CA TYR A 375 2.62 4.13 -25.63
C TYR A 375 2.44 5.31 -24.67
N TYR A 376 3.52 5.89 -24.20
CA TYR A 376 3.47 6.99 -23.23
C TYR A 376 2.71 8.19 -23.76
N VAL A 377 1.66 8.60 -23.07
CA VAL A 377 0.88 9.80 -23.40
C VAL A 377 1.72 11.05 -23.12
N THR A 378 2.07 11.76 -24.18
CA THR A 378 2.86 13.01 -24.10
C THR A 378 1.98 14.26 -24.17
N ASN A 379 0.81 14.15 -24.78
CA ASN A 379 -0.15 15.25 -24.91
C ASN A 379 -1.58 14.69 -24.96
N LYS A 380 -2.50 15.41 -24.33
CA LYS A 380 -3.94 15.11 -24.32
C LYS A 380 -4.69 16.38 -24.67
N LYS A 381 -5.52 16.32 -25.70
CA LYS A 381 -6.31 17.46 -26.15
C LYS A 381 -7.76 17.06 -26.40
N ASP A 382 -8.68 17.72 -25.71
CA ASP A 382 -10.10 17.64 -26.04
C ASP A 382 -10.34 18.35 -27.37
N ILE A 383 -10.99 17.68 -28.31
CA ILE A 383 -11.31 18.16 -29.62
C ILE A 383 -12.81 18.01 -29.96
N THR A 384 -13.64 17.84 -28.94
CA THR A 384 -15.09 17.61 -29.06
C THR A 384 -15.76 18.71 -29.90
N ASP A 385 -15.40 19.97 -29.67
CA ASP A 385 -15.97 21.12 -30.37
C ASP A 385 -15.40 21.34 -31.78
N ARG A 386 -14.38 20.57 -32.18
CA ARG A 386 -13.79 20.74 -33.51
C ARG A 386 -14.71 20.17 -34.59
N ALA A 387 -15.08 21.00 -35.56
CA ALA A 387 -15.89 20.57 -36.70
C ALA A 387 -15.21 19.43 -37.48
N THR A 388 -16.01 18.49 -37.96
CA THR A 388 -15.60 17.42 -38.88
C THR A 388 -16.27 17.60 -40.22
N ASN A 389 -15.81 16.86 -41.23
CA ASN A 389 -16.46 16.82 -42.54
C ASN A 389 -17.91 16.28 -42.46
N TYR A 390 -18.30 15.66 -41.35
CA TYR A 390 -19.61 15.09 -41.07
C TYR A 390 -20.43 15.89 -40.05
N GLY A 391 -20.00 17.12 -39.71
CA GLY A 391 -20.64 17.97 -38.72
C GLY A 391 -20.01 17.97 -37.34
N LYS A 392 -20.76 18.40 -36.31
CA LYS A 392 -20.30 18.40 -34.91
C LYS A 392 -20.28 16.98 -34.34
N ARG A 393 -19.33 16.69 -33.50
CA ARG A 393 -19.27 15.42 -32.76
C ARG A 393 -20.39 15.36 -31.73
N SER A 394 -20.98 14.20 -31.58
CA SER A 394 -22.03 13.95 -30.58
C SER A 394 -21.47 13.60 -29.19
N ASP A 395 -20.25 13.08 -29.14
CA ASP A 395 -19.64 12.57 -27.94
C ASP A 395 -18.26 13.19 -27.68
N THR A 396 -17.83 13.18 -26.42
CA THR A 396 -16.50 13.63 -26.02
C THR A 396 -15.42 12.92 -26.83
N THR A 397 -14.62 13.71 -27.54
CA THR A 397 -13.53 13.19 -28.37
C THR A 397 -12.21 13.77 -27.92
N VAL A 398 -11.27 12.88 -27.59
CA VAL A 398 -9.94 13.24 -27.10
C VAL A 398 -8.88 12.74 -28.05
N MET A 399 -7.91 13.59 -28.35
CA MET A 399 -6.73 13.23 -29.12
C MET A 399 -5.55 13.05 -28.15
N TYR A 400 -4.97 11.87 -28.18
CA TYR A 400 -3.78 11.51 -27.40
C TYR A 400 -2.56 11.54 -28.33
N GLY A 401 -1.57 12.35 -27.98
CA GLY A 401 -0.23 12.27 -28.55
C GLY A 401 0.60 11.29 -27.75
N CYS A 402 1.28 10.36 -28.42
CA CYS A 402 2.05 9.30 -27.78
C CYS A 402 3.49 9.27 -28.26
N SER A 403 4.36 8.67 -27.46
CA SER A 403 5.73 8.31 -27.83
C SER A 403 5.94 6.85 -27.44
N SER A 404 6.37 6.03 -28.40
CA SER A 404 6.76 4.63 -28.17
C SER A 404 8.27 4.49 -27.88
N SER A 405 9.05 5.57 -27.99
CA SER A 405 10.47 5.52 -27.70
C SER A 405 10.70 5.64 -26.20
N GLN A 406 11.58 4.81 -25.67
CA GLN A 406 12.13 4.85 -24.31
C GLN A 406 12.83 6.18 -23.97
N MET A 407 12.63 7.18 -24.79
CA MET A 407 13.33 8.44 -24.64
C MET A 407 12.93 9.12 -23.34
N ARG A 408 13.94 9.61 -22.68
CA ARG A 408 14.08 10.45 -21.48
C ARG A 408 12.88 11.31 -21.04
N ASN A 409 11.86 11.45 -21.87
CA ASN A 409 10.75 12.40 -21.71
C ASN A 409 9.39 11.74 -21.42
N GLY A 410 9.28 10.43 -21.41
CA GLY A 410 8.00 9.71 -21.18
C GLY A 410 7.68 9.44 -19.71
N ALA A 411 8.68 9.49 -18.84
CA ALA A 411 8.55 9.16 -17.43
C ALA A 411 8.20 10.38 -16.57
N TRP A 412 7.42 10.17 -15.52
CA TRP A 412 7.16 11.18 -14.50
C TRP A 412 8.41 11.38 -13.64
N ARG A 413 8.94 12.59 -13.67
CA ARG A 413 10.09 12.99 -12.85
C ARG A 413 9.64 13.98 -11.78
N VAL A 414 10.12 13.80 -10.58
CA VAL A 414 9.94 14.74 -9.49
C VAL A 414 10.76 16.00 -9.79
N ILE A 415 10.09 17.15 -9.86
CA ILE A 415 10.75 18.44 -10.17
C ILE A 415 10.78 19.38 -8.97
N GLU A 416 9.84 19.22 -8.03
CA GLU A 416 9.76 20.05 -6.83
C GLU A 416 9.08 19.28 -5.71
N ILE A 417 9.54 19.45 -4.50
CA ILE A 417 8.91 18.98 -3.28
C ILE A 417 8.80 20.16 -2.32
N GLU A 418 7.58 20.60 -2.04
CA GLU A 418 7.31 21.58 -1.01
C GLU A 418 7.00 20.83 0.29
N PRO A 419 7.85 20.95 1.32
CA PRO A 419 7.65 20.23 2.57
C PRO A 419 6.34 20.64 3.26
N ALA A 420 5.82 19.75 4.09
CA ALA A 420 4.63 20.00 4.90
C ALA A 420 4.86 21.22 5.81
N LYS A 421 3.95 22.18 5.74
CA LYS A 421 3.95 23.31 6.67
C LYS A 421 3.18 22.92 7.93
N LEU A 422 3.54 23.52 9.08
CA LEU A 422 2.93 23.22 10.39
C LEU A 422 1.38 23.33 10.39
N ASN A 423 0.81 24.10 9.47
CA ASN A 423 -0.63 24.36 9.37
C ASN A 423 -1.25 23.77 8.08
N SER A 424 -0.55 22.89 7.36
CA SER A 424 -1.04 22.27 6.11
C SER A 424 -1.71 20.92 6.36
N ASN A 425 -2.54 20.83 7.40
CA ASN A 425 -3.28 19.60 7.68
C ASN A 425 -4.47 19.45 6.72
N ALA A 426 -4.59 18.27 6.13
CA ALA A 426 -5.73 17.90 5.31
C ALA A 426 -6.24 16.52 5.68
N GLN A 427 -7.52 16.28 5.42
CA GLN A 427 -8.06 14.93 5.52
C GLN A 427 -7.37 14.04 4.49
N VAL A 428 -6.78 12.94 4.95
CA VAL A 428 -5.99 12.03 4.13
C VAL A 428 -6.65 10.67 4.01
N TRP A 429 -6.42 10.05 2.85
CA TRP A 429 -7.04 8.81 2.42
C TRP A 429 -6.00 7.88 1.80
N CYS A 430 -6.21 6.58 1.92
CA CYS A 430 -5.40 5.57 1.26
C CYS A 430 -6.26 4.38 0.86
N LEU A 431 -5.68 3.48 0.08
CA LEU A 431 -6.26 2.19 -0.28
C LEU A 431 -5.52 1.09 0.45
N GLU A 432 -6.23 0.10 0.94
CA GLU A 432 -5.66 -1.19 1.31
C GLU A 432 -5.88 -2.14 0.13
N VAL A 433 -4.81 -2.51 -0.56
CA VAL A 433 -4.85 -3.28 -1.81
C VAL A 433 -4.33 -4.69 -1.56
N GLU A 434 -5.09 -5.71 -1.99
CA GLU A 434 -4.71 -7.12 -1.86
C GLU A 434 -3.43 -7.44 -2.63
N ASP A 435 -2.58 -8.30 -2.09
CA ASP A 435 -1.37 -8.94 -2.65
C ASP A 435 -0.26 -7.98 -3.15
N ASP A 436 -0.60 -7.01 -3.98
CA ASP A 436 0.40 -6.16 -4.64
C ASP A 436 0.75 -4.92 -3.82
N HIS A 437 -0.02 -4.60 -2.79
CA HIS A 437 0.18 -3.48 -1.86
C HIS A 437 0.52 -2.15 -2.53
N SER A 438 -0.08 -1.90 -3.70
CA SER A 438 0.18 -0.74 -4.54
C SER A 438 -1.00 -0.42 -5.43
N PHE A 439 -1.06 0.82 -5.91
CA PHE A 439 -2.04 1.22 -6.91
C PHE A 439 -1.49 2.32 -7.82
N LEU A 440 -2.15 2.52 -8.94
CA LEU A 440 -1.78 3.55 -9.90
C LEU A 440 -2.64 4.80 -9.71
N LEU A 441 -1.97 5.94 -9.55
CA LEU A 441 -2.62 7.24 -9.66
C LEU A 441 -2.92 7.57 -11.12
N ASP A 442 -3.79 8.57 -11.33
CA ASP A 442 -4.12 9.08 -12.66
C ASP A 442 -2.84 9.46 -13.43
N GLY A 443 -2.71 8.90 -14.64
CA GLY A 443 -1.52 9.04 -15.49
C GLY A 443 -0.49 7.92 -15.33
N GLY A 444 -0.81 6.85 -14.61
CA GLY A 444 0.04 5.67 -14.48
C GLY A 444 1.22 5.84 -13.52
N ILE A 445 1.04 6.63 -12.45
CA ILE A 445 2.05 6.86 -11.43
C ILE A 445 1.89 5.79 -10.36
N SER A 446 2.93 4.98 -10.13
CA SER A 446 2.90 3.91 -9.15
C SER A 446 3.18 4.40 -7.74
N THR A 447 2.36 3.97 -6.82
CA THR A 447 2.49 4.27 -5.40
C THR A 447 2.19 3.03 -4.56
N GLY A 448 2.86 2.93 -3.41
CA GLY A 448 2.54 1.90 -2.42
C GLY A 448 1.38 2.33 -1.53
N ASN A 449 0.70 1.34 -0.97
CA ASN A 449 -0.25 1.54 0.12
C ASN A 449 0.40 1.27 1.49
N CYS A 450 -0.37 1.36 2.57
CA CYS A 450 0.05 0.87 3.89
C CYS A 450 0.39 -0.61 3.79
N CYS A 451 1.58 -1.00 4.25
CA CYS A 451 2.17 -2.31 4.00
C CYS A 451 1.51 -3.43 4.81
N LEU A 452 1.03 -4.47 4.15
CA LEU A 452 1.12 -5.83 4.66
C LEU A 452 2.53 -6.35 4.37
N PHE A 453 3.15 -7.00 5.33
CA PHE A 453 4.51 -7.50 5.20
C PHE A 453 4.49 -8.91 4.60
N ASP A 454 4.98 -9.06 3.38
CA ASP A 454 5.07 -10.35 2.70
C ASP A 454 6.28 -11.15 3.19
N MET A 455 6.07 -11.93 4.24
CA MET A 455 7.13 -12.73 4.87
C MET A 455 7.66 -13.82 3.93
N GLU A 456 6.84 -14.38 3.06
CA GLU A 456 7.24 -15.42 2.11
C GLU A 456 8.28 -14.87 1.13
N ASN A 457 8.01 -13.72 0.50
CA ASN A 457 8.96 -13.07 -0.40
C ASN A 457 10.24 -12.60 0.30
N VAL A 458 10.13 -12.14 1.55
CA VAL A 458 11.31 -11.75 2.34
C VAL A 458 12.24 -12.92 2.57
N LEU A 459 11.70 -14.09 2.93
CA LEU A 459 12.51 -15.28 3.17
C LEU A 459 13.14 -15.84 1.90
N THR A 460 12.37 -15.94 0.81
CA THR A 460 12.81 -16.59 -0.44
C THR A 460 13.78 -15.73 -1.25
N GLY A 461 13.60 -14.40 -1.23
CA GLY A 461 14.43 -13.47 -2.00
C GLY A 461 15.73 -13.06 -1.32
N GLY A 462 15.83 -13.27 -0.02
CA GLY A 462 16.83 -12.61 0.82
C GLY A 462 16.56 -11.10 0.95
N PHE A 463 17.15 -10.45 1.94
CA PHE A 463 16.93 -9.02 2.21
C PHE A 463 18.07 -8.42 3.03
N GLU A 464 18.16 -7.09 3.03
CA GLU A 464 19.09 -6.34 3.85
C GLU A 464 18.38 -5.78 5.10
N MET A 465 18.95 -6.01 6.27
CA MET A 465 18.51 -5.43 7.53
C MET A 465 19.72 -5.06 8.39
N GLY A 466 19.77 -3.82 8.84
CA GLY A 466 20.87 -3.33 9.69
C GLY A 466 22.26 -3.41 9.02
N ASN A 467 22.35 -3.17 7.72
CA ASN A 467 23.57 -3.30 6.88
C ASN A 467 24.13 -4.74 6.78
N VAL A 468 23.28 -5.74 7.03
CA VAL A 468 23.62 -7.16 6.87
C VAL A 468 22.63 -7.81 5.92
N TRP A 469 23.16 -8.55 4.93
CA TRP A 469 22.34 -9.31 4.01
C TRP A 469 21.91 -10.64 4.63
N TYR A 470 20.61 -10.88 4.68
CA TYR A 470 20.01 -12.15 5.11
C TYR A 470 19.75 -13.01 3.88
N ASN A 471 20.38 -14.17 3.85
CA ASN A 471 20.12 -15.16 2.79
C ASN A 471 18.88 -15.99 3.12
N GLU A 472 18.32 -16.64 2.11
CA GLU A 472 17.23 -17.59 2.29
C GLU A 472 17.61 -18.69 3.30
N PRO A 473 16.77 -18.98 4.31
CA PRO A 473 17.00 -20.07 5.26
C PRO A 473 17.10 -21.42 4.57
N LYS A 474 18.01 -22.27 5.03
CA LYS A 474 18.18 -23.64 4.53
C LYS A 474 17.56 -24.70 5.42
N THR A 475 17.18 -24.32 6.65
CA THR A 475 16.62 -25.21 7.66
C THR A 475 15.49 -24.50 8.41
N LEU A 476 14.63 -25.28 9.07
CA LEU A 476 13.48 -24.80 9.81
C LEU A 476 13.86 -23.91 11.00
N ASP A 477 14.88 -24.26 11.75
CA ASP A 477 15.39 -23.51 12.90
C ASP A 477 15.87 -22.11 12.49
N VAL A 478 16.65 -22.03 11.38
CA VAL A 478 17.08 -20.73 10.83
C VAL A 478 15.90 -19.92 10.32
N ALA A 479 14.87 -20.55 9.74
CA ALA A 479 13.65 -19.85 9.31
C ALA A 479 12.93 -19.20 10.52
N PHE A 480 12.78 -19.92 11.63
CA PHE A 480 12.23 -19.37 12.87
C PHE A 480 13.03 -18.17 13.38
N ASP A 481 14.37 -18.24 13.34
CA ASP A 481 15.23 -17.15 13.78
C ASP A 481 15.09 -15.91 12.91
N VAL A 482 15.17 -16.07 11.58
CA VAL A 482 15.04 -14.96 10.63
C VAL A 482 13.66 -14.32 10.73
N ILE A 483 12.58 -15.11 10.79
CA ILE A 483 11.22 -14.58 10.95
C ILE A 483 11.10 -13.78 12.24
N SER A 484 11.67 -14.25 13.35
CA SER A 484 11.61 -13.52 14.61
C SER A 484 12.39 -12.21 14.59
N ASP A 485 13.55 -12.17 13.96
CA ASP A 485 14.35 -10.95 13.81
C ASP A 485 13.62 -9.90 12.97
N VAL A 486 13.06 -10.34 11.84
CA VAL A 486 12.24 -9.48 10.97
C VAL A 486 10.99 -8.99 11.70
N ALA A 487 10.26 -9.88 12.39
CA ALA A 487 9.04 -9.53 13.11
C ALA A 487 9.29 -8.53 14.24
N ILE A 488 10.37 -8.70 15.01
CA ILE A 488 10.74 -7.76 16.09
C ILE A 488 11.16 -6.42 15.49
N SER A 489 11.98 -6.42 14.43
CA SER A 489 12.42 -5.20 13.77
C SER A 489 11.23 -4.44 13.14
N ALA A 490 10.37 -5.13 12.41
CA ALA A 490 9.18 -4.55 11.80
C ALA A 490 8.22 -4.00 12.86
N ALA A 491 7.95 -4.75 13.93
CA ALA A 491 7.10 -4.30 15.02
C ALA A 491 7.66 -3.07 15.75
N ALA A 492 8.99 -2.95 15.83
CA ALA A 492 9.64 -1.76 16.39
C ALA A 492 9.49 -0.51 15.51
N CYS A 493 9.32 -0.70 14.20
CA CYS A 493 9.12 0.37 13.21
C CYS A 493 7.64 0.69 12.96
N GLN A 494 6.72 -0.17 13.42
CA GLN A 494 5.28 -0.01 13.22
C GLN A 494 4.60 0.46 14.50
N TYR A 495 3.45 1.08 14.31
CA TYR A 495 2.74 1.71 15.42
C TYR A 495 1.75 0.78 16.12
N GLY A 496 1.14 -0.15 15.55
CA GLY A 496 0.05 -0.90 16.18
C GLY A 496 0.39 -2.34 16.52
N GLY A 497 0.85 -3.07 15.59
CA GLY A 497 1.15 -4.49 15.71
C GLY A 497 1.64 -5.03 14.38
N PHE A 498 2.19 -6.22 14.43
CA PHE A 498 2.70 -6.91 13.27
C PHE A 498 2.04 -8.28 13.17
N THR A 499 1.46 -8.59 12.01
CA THR A 499 0.85 -9.90 11.76
C THR A 499 1.64 -10.65 10.72
N ILE A 500 2.00 -11.90 11.02
CA ILE A 500 2.55 -12.85 10.05
C ILE A 500 1.37 -13.71 9.58
N PRO A 501 0.90 -13.51 8.35
CA PRO A 501 -0.21 -14.32 7.82
C PRO A 501 0.26 -15.73 7.47
N GLU A 502 -0.62 -16.71 7.55
CA GLU A 502 -0.43 -18.10 7.09
C GLU A 502 0.94 -18.69 7.44
N VAL A 503 1.32 -18.59 8.71
CA VAL A 503 2.65 -19.01 9.18
C VAL A 503 2.92 -20.50 8.96
N ASP A 504 1.88 -21.32 8.94
CA ASP A 504 1.93 -22.74 8.59
C ASP A 504 2.44 -22.96 7.16
N LYS A 505 1.89 -22.21 6.20
CA LYS A 505 2.32 -22.22 4.80
C LYS A 505 3.75 -21.69 4.64
N ILE A 506 4.11 -20.62 5.36
CA ILE A 506 5.45 -20.02 5.31
C ILE A 506 6.52 -20.99 5.84
N LEU A 507 6.24 -21.73 6.91
CA LEU A 507 7.18 -22.66 7.54
C LEU A 507 7.28 -24.02 6.83
N ALA A 508 6.23 -24.46 6.16
CA ALA A 508 6.18 -25.79 5.54
C ALA A 508 7.35 -26.08 4.57
N PRO A 509 7.77 -25.17 3.67
CA PRO A 509 8.92 -25.39 2.79
C PRO A 509 10.25 -25.59 3.53
N TYR A 510 10.44 -24.90 4.64
CA TYR A 510 11.65 -25.01 5.47
C TYR A 510 11.65 -26.27 6.34
N ALA A 511 10.46 -26.69 6.76
CA ALA A 511 10.28 -27.99 7.39
C ALA A 511 10.61 -29.14 6.44
N GLU A 512 10.19 -29.03 5.16
CA GLU A 512 10.55 -29.99 4.11
C GLU A 512 12.07 -30.03 3.89
N LYS A 513 12.75 -28.87 3.77
CA LYS A 513 14.21 -28.81 3.65
C LYS A 513 14.92 -29.49 4.83
N SER A 514 14.44 -29.27 6.06
CA SER A 514 14.98 -29.93 7.25
C SER A 514 14.68 -31.42 7.27
N TYR A 515 13.50 -31.84 6.80
CA TYR A 515 13.16 -33.25 6.66
C TYR A 515 14.11 -33.97 5.70
N GLN A 516 14.34 -33.41 4.52
CA GLN A 516 15.26 -33.98 3.54
C GLN A 516 16.67 -34.14 4.12
N LYS A 517 17.16 -33.11 4.79
CA LYS A 517 18.46 -33.15 5.48
C LYS A 517 18.54 -34.30 6.50
N TYR A 518 17.55 -34.46 7.38
CA TYR A 518 17.57 -35.50 8.40
C TYR A 518 17.36 -36.89 7.83
N PHE A 519 16.60 -37.00 6.75
CA PHE A 519 16.40 -38.25 6.03
C PHE A 519 17.72 -38.71 5.38
N GLU A 520 18.42 -37.80 4.69
CA GLU A 520 19.73 -38.08 4.10
C GLU A 520 20.77 -38.42 5.18
N GLU A 521 20.87 -37.66 6.25
CA GLU A 521 21.77 -37.96 7.37
C GLU A 521 21.56 -39.38 7.93
N TYR A 522 20.30 -39.80 8.10
CA TYR A 522 19.98 -41.12 8.63
C TYR A 522 20.37 -42.23 7.62
N THR A 523 20.04 -42.07 6.36
CA THR A 523 20.34 -43.04 5.31
C THR A 523 21.87 -43.19 5.10
N GLU A 524 22.64 -42.11 5.18
CA GLU A 524 24.10 -42.13 5.14
C GLU A 524 24.69 -42.90 6.33
N ILE A 525 24.20 -42.64 7.54
CA ILE A 525 24.63 -43.34 8.76
C ILE A 525 24.26 -44.81 8.68
N ALA A 526 23.07 -45.16 8.20
CA ALA A 526 22.63 -46.53 8.06
C ALA A 526 23.48 -47.30 7.00
N ALA A 527 23.77 -46.66 5.88
CA ALA A 527 24.64 -47.20 4.84
C ALA A 527 26.08 -47.44 5.36
N TYR A 528 26.63 -46.45 6.10
CA TYR A 528 27.96 -46.58 6.68
C TYR A 528 28.07 -47.75 7.67
N ASN A 529 27.00 -48.00 8.44
CA ASN A 529 26.98 -49.05 9.48
C ASN A 529 26.40 -50.37 8.98
N ASN A 530 26.00 -50.49 7.70
CA ASN A 530 25.33 -51.67 7.11
C ASN A 530 24.10 -52.13 7.91
N LEU A 531 23.25 -51.20 8.29
CA LEU A 531 22.05 -51.44 9.10
C LEU A 531 20.87 -51.86 8.22
N GLY A 532 20.38 -53.09 8.37
CA GLY A 532 19.09 -53.58 7.85
C GLY A 532 18.92 -53.68 6.34
N ASP A 533 17.74 -54.10 5.94
CA ASP A 533 17.32 -54.10 4.53
C ASP A 533 16.96 -52.65 4.09
N HIS A 534 17.07 -52.39 2.81
CA HIS A 534 16.89 -51.05 2.24
C HIS A 534 15.51 -50.42 2.55
N GLU A 535 14.44 -51.23 2.53
CA GLU A 535 13.08 -50.76 2.80
C GLU A 535 12.88 -50.40 4.29
N ASP A 536 13.44 -51.19 5.19
CA ASP A 536 13.41 -50.93 6.64
C ASP A 536 14.20 -49.66 6.98
N VAL A 537 15.33 -49.44 6.30
CA VAL A 537 16.15 -48.21 6.48
C VAL A 537 15.39 -46.96 6.02
N LEU A 538 14.70 -47.01 4.88
CA LEU A 538 13.92 -45.88 4.39
C LEU A 538 12.75 -45.52 5.32
N THR A 539 12.06 -46.56 5.83
CA THR A 539 10.96 -46.36 6.81
C THR A 539 11.47 -45.72 8.10
N ALA A 540 12.58 -46.23 8.64
CA ALA A 540 13.20 -45.70 9.84
C ALA A 540 13.75 -44.28 9.63
N ALA A 541 14.26 -43.99 8.44
CA ALA A 541 14.73 -42.65 8.05
C ALA A 541 13.55 -41.63 8.03
N ASP A 542 12.38 -42.01 7.47
CA ASP A 542 11.19 -41.14 7.48
C ASP A 542 10.74 -40.86 8.91
N GLU A 543 10.60 -41.90 9.75
CA GLU A 543 10.20 -41.73 11.14
C GLU A 543 11.18 -40.85 11.92
N TYR A 544 12.48 -41.05 11.72
CA TYR A 544 13.53 -40.25 12.33
C TYR A 544 13.46 -38.79 11.89
N ALA A 545 13.38 -38.54 10.59
CA ALA A 545 13.36 -37.21 10.03
C ALA A 545 12.10 -36.43 10.48
N VAL A 546 10.93 -37.06 10.44
CA VAL A 546 9.68 -36.46 10.93
C VAL A 546 9.76 -36.09 12.41
N LYS A 547 10.28 -37.00 13.24
CA LYS A 547 10.45 -36.74 14.69
C LYS A 547 11.41 -35.58 14.95
N LYS A 548 12.46 -35.44 14.14
CA LYS A 548 13.39 -34.31 14.23
C LYS A 548 12.74 -32.99 13.85
N VAL A 549 12.04 -32.96 12.72
CA VAL A 549 11.30 -31.77 12.27
C VAL A 549 10.23 -31.35 13.29
N GLN A 550 9.48 -32.32 13.84
CA GLN A 550 8.52 -32.04 14.90
C GLN A 550 9.18 -31.36 16.11
N ARG A 551 10.33 -31.87 16.54
CA ARG A 551 11.08 -31.27 17.64
C ARG A 551 11.60 -29.88 17.33
N ASP A 552 12.14 -29.65 16.12
CA ASP A 552 12.63 -28.35 15.70
C ASP A 552 11.48 -27.34 15.65
N MET A 553 10.30 -27.77 15.20
CA MET A 553 9.10 -26.95 15.17
C MET A 553 8.60 -26.59 16.57
N GLU A 554 8.61 -27.55 17.50
CA GLU A 554 8.28 -27.30 18.91
C GLU A 554 9.25 -26.27 19.55
N GLN A 555 10.54 -26.44 19.31
CA GLN A 555 11.56 -25.51 19.82
C GLN A 555 11.47 -24.13 19.16
N GLY A 556 11.15 -24.08 17.86
CA GLY A 556 10.93 -22.84 17.14
C GLY A 556 9.78 -22.02 17.70
N PHE A 557 8.59 -22.61 17.85
CA PHE A 557 7.44 -21.92 18.45
C PHE A 557 7.68 -21.56 19.92
N GLN A 558 8.36 -22.41 20.69
CA GLN A 558 8.74 -22.08 22.06
C GLN A 558 9.70 -20.87 22.09
N SER A 559 10.67 -20.81 21.17
CA SER A 559 11.59 -19.68 21.03
C SER A 559 10.84 -18.39 20.72
N TRP A 560 9.83 -18.44 19.82
CA TRP A 560 8.98 -17.28 19.54
C TRP A 560 8.19 -16.81 20.77
N GLU A 561 7.63 -17.74 21.54
CA GLU A 561 6.95 -17.39 22.78
C GLU A 561 7.89 -16.71 23.78
N TYR A 562 9.13 -17.13 23.87
CA TYR A 562 10.12 -16.43 24.69
C TYR A 562 10.48 -15.05 24.11
N ARG A 563 10.89 -14.99 22.86
CA ARG A 563 11.36 -13.75 22.23
C ARG A 563 10.29 -12.66 22.23
N PHE A 564 9.05 -12.99 21.85
CA PHE A 564 7.98 -12.00 21.72
C PHE A 564 7.40 -11.54 23.07
N ASN A 565 7.71 -12.24 24.17
CA ASN A 565 7.27 -11.85 25.51
C ASN A 565 8.41 -11.35 26.43
N THR A 566 9.67 -11.40 25.98
CA THR A 566 10.82 -11.01 26.81
C THR A 566 11.76 -10.01 26.14
N VAL A 567 11.79 -9.96 24.82
CA VAL A 567 12.65 -9.02 24.08
C VAL A 567 11.84 -7.77 23.76
N GLY A 568 12.03 -6.73 24.56
CA GLY A 568 11.40 -5.44 24.35
C GLY A 568 12.06 -4.65 23.22
N SER A 569 11.29 -3.79 22.54
CA SER A 569 11.80 -2.78 21.62
C SER A 569 12.65 -1.75 22.37
N SER A 570 13.38 -0.90 21.65
CA SER A 570 14.08 0.25 22.22
C SER A 570 13.12 1.24 22.94
N ARG A 571 11.82 1.09 22.75
CA ARG A 571 10.76 1.84 23.43
C ARG A 571 10.32 1.19 24.75
N GLY A 572 10.80 -0.02 25.05
CA GLY A 572 10.45 -0.77 26.26
C GLY A 572 9.17 -1.58 26.17
N ASP A 573 8.47 -1.53 25.05
CA ASP A 573 7.27 -2.31 24.81
C ASP A 573 7.63 -3.66 24.20
N TYR A 574 6.93 -4.72 24.58
CA TYR A 574 7.00 -5.98 23.88
C TYR A 574 6.25 -5.85 22.54
N PRO A 575 6.77 -6.45 21.46
CA PRO A 575 6.16 -6.31 20.16
C PRO A 575 4.77 -6.96 20.14
N PHE A 576 3.77 -6.22 19.65
CA PHE A 576 2.42 -6.75 19.41
C PHE A 576 2.45 -7.60 18.14
N ILE A 577 2.84 -8.86 18.27
CA ILE A 577 2.92 -9.80 17.17
C ILE A 577 1.70 -10.71 17.19
N ALA A 578 1.09 -10.90 16.02
CA ALA A 578 0.07 -11.89 15.76
C ALA A 578 0.53 -12.85 14.66
N VAL A 579 0.02 -14.06 14.66
CA VAL A 579 0.20 -15.03 13.58
C VAL A 579 -1.14 -15.62 13.21
N SER A 580 -1.38 -15.83 11.91
CA SER A 580 -2.51 -16.60 11.43
C SER A 580 -2.03 -17.91 10.82
N PHE A 581 -2.85 -18.94 10.86
CA PHE A 581 -2.58 -20.28 10.36
C PHE A 581 -3.87 -21.09 10.26
N GLY A 582 -3.81 -22.27 9.65
CA GLY A 582 -4.92 -23.22 9.60
C GLY A 582 -5.35 -23.61 8.20
N LEU A 583 -4.81 -23.00 7.13
CA LEU A 583 -5.25 -23.28 5.75
C LEU A 583 -4.35 -24.25 4.99
N ASP A 584 -3.12 -24.49 5.43
CA ASP A 584 -2.19 -25.38 4.76
C ASP A 584 -2.41 -26.85 5.13
N ASN A 585 -2.98 -27.61 4.18
CA ASN A 585 -3.22 -29.07 4.32
C ASN A 585 -2.01 -29.94 4.00
N SER A 586 -0.83 -29.37 3.73
CA SER A 586 0.39 -30.16 3.56
C SER A 586 0.81 -30.86 4.86
N ARG A 587 1.65 -31.92 4.74
CA ARG A 587 2.16 -32.66 5.92
C ARG A 587 2.75 -31.72 6.97
N PHE A 588 3.59 -30.78 6.54
CA PHE A 588 4.29 -29.88 7.45
C PHE A 588 3.50 -28.61 7.82
N GLY A 589 2.56 -28.16 6.98
CA GLY A 589 1.63 -27.11 7.33
C GLY A 589 0.67 -27.51 8.46
N ARG A 590 0.10 -28.71 8.36
CA ARG A 590 -0.70 -29.30 9.45
C ARG A 590 0.13 -29.46 10.73
N MET A 591 1.35 -29.97 10.61
CA MET A 591 2.27 -30.12 11.74
C MET A 591 2.56 -28.75 12.39
N ALA A 592 2.81 -27.71 11.60
CA ALA A 592 3.05 -26.37 12.09
C ALA A 592 1.85 -25.80 12.85
N SER A 593 0.64 -25.91 12.29
CA SER A 593 -0.60 -25.46 12.92
C SER A 593 -0.84 -26.16 14.26
N MET A 594 -0.75 -27.50 14.29
CA MET A 594 -0.96 -28.28 15.52
C MET A 594 0.12 -28.02 16.56
N THR A 595 1.39 -27.92 16.14
CA THR A 595 2.52 -27.69 17.04
C THR A 595 2.44 -26.29 17.69
N CYS A 596 2.12 -25.27 16.91
CA CYS A 596 1.88 -23.91 17.42
C CYS A 596 0.87 -23.90 18.56
N MET A 597 -0.27 -24.57 18.36
CA MET A 597 -1.33 -24.66 19.34
C MET A 597 -0.96 -25.50 20.57
N ASN A 598 -0.26 -26.62 20.37
CA ASN A 598 0.17 -27.48 21.46
C ASN A 598 1.22 -26.80 22.35
N VAL A 599 2.17 -26.06 21.78
CA VAL A 599 3.15 -25.27 22.53
C VAL A 599 2.45 -24.21 23.36
N ARG A 600 1.49 -23.48 22.78
CA ARG A 600 0.67 -22.48 23.48
C ARG A 600 -0.14 -23.11 24.63
N ALA A 601 -0.82 -24.22 24.38
CA ALA A 601 -1.63 -24.92 25.38
C ALA A 601 -0.77 -25.50 26.53
N GLY A 602 0.49 -25.87 26.21
CA GLY A 602 1.47 -26.34 27.19
C GLY A 602 1.97 -25.25 28.13
N GLY A 603 1.95 -23.99 27.70
CA GLY A 603 2.40 -22.83 28.45
C GLY A 603 3.91 -22.80 28.72
N GLN A 604 4.40 -21.66 29.21
CA GLN A 604 5.81 -21.41 29.54
C GLN A 604 5.99 -21.18 31.04
N GLY A 605 7.14 -21.56 31.57
CA GLY A 605 7.46 -21.40 33.00
C GLY A 605 8.21 -22.58 33.59
N SER A 606 8.47 -22.51 34.89
CA SER A 606 9.12 -23.61 35.64
C SER A 606 8.17 -24.81 35.81
N ALA A 607 8.73 -25.97 36.06
CA ALA A 607 7.94 -27.20 36.29
C ALA A 607 6.87 -26.99 37.39
N GLY A 608 5.62 -27.31 37.08
CA GLY A 608 4.48 -27.12 37.97
C GLY A 608 3.88 -25.70 37.99
N HIS A 609 4.50 -24.73 37.32
CA HIS A 609 4.08 -23.32 37.27
C HIS A 609 4.03 -22.77 35.84
N LYS A 610 3.64 -23.58 34.86
CA LYS A 610 3.47 -23.17 33.48
C LYS A 610 2.22 -22.32 33.31
N LYS A 611 2.33 -21.22 32.55
CA LYS A 611 1.22 -20.32 32.20
C LYS A 611 1.23 -20.03 30.70
N PRO A 612 0.07 -19.88 30.07
CA PRO A 612 0.00 -19.37 28.70
C PRO A 612 0.62 -17.96 28.62
N VAL A 613 1.36 -17.70 27.56
CA VAL A 613 1.95 -16.38 27.27
C VAL A 613 1.04 -15.56 26.34
N LEU A 614 1.29 -14.27 26.26
CA LEU A 614 0.41 -13.34 25.51
C LEU A 614 0.72 -13.34 24.01
N PHE A 615 2.01 -13.33 23.63
CA PHE A 615 2.45 -13.21 22.24
C PHE A 615 3.17 -14.48 21.74
N PRO A 616 3.09 -14.74 20.43
CA PRO A 616 2.26 -14.06 19.44
C PRO A 616 0.77 -14.30 19.71
N LYS A 617 -0.12 -13.36 19.33
CA LYS A 617 -1.56 -13.61 19.30
C LYS A 617 -1.84 -14.62 18.21
N LEU A 618 -2.60 -15.66 18.52
CA LEU A 618 -2.92 -16.74 17.60
C LEU A 618 -4.28 -16.50 16.96
N THR A 619 -4.35 -16.59 15.63
CA THR A 619 -5.58 -16.51 14.84
C THR A 619 -5.69 -17.75 13.98
N PHE A 620 -6.74 -18.53 14.19
CA PHE A 620 -7.05 -19.70 13.39
C PHE A 620 -7.99 -19.33 12.25
N LEU A 621 -7.57 -19.59 11.02
CA LEU A 621 -8.35 -19.37 9.82
C LEU A 621 -9.20 -20.62 9.58
N TYR A 622 -10.53 -20.48 9.67
CA TYR A 622 -11.46 -21.58 9.53
C TYR A 622 -12.09 -21.57 8.13
N ASP A 623 -11.98 -22.68 7.44
CA ASP A 623 -12.67 -22.98 6.19
C ASP A 623 -13.50 -24.25 6.36
N GLU A 624 -14.79 -24.19 6.02
CA GLU A 624 -15.72 -25.32 6.18
C GLU A 624 -15.30 -26.53 5.35
N GLU A 625 -14.75 -26.32 4.16
CA GLU A 625 -14.32 -27.40 3.25
C GLU A 625 -13.02 -28.09 3.71
N LEU A 626 -12.26 -27.45 4.58
CA LEU A 626 -11.05 -28.02 5.18
C LEU A 626 -11.29 -28.60 6.57
N HIS A 627 -12.09 -27.94 7.40
CA HIS A 627 -12.19 -28.16 8.84
C HIS A 627 -13.55 -28.70 9.31
N GLY A 628 -14.54 -28.79 8.41
CA GLY A 628 -15.86 -29.33 8.72
C GLY A 628 -15.81 -30.82 9.13
N GLU A 629 -16.92 -31.34 9.61
CA GLU A 629 -17.06 -32.76 10.00
C GLU A 629 -16.71 -33.69 8.82
N GLY A 630 -15.78 -34.63 9.02
CA GLY A 630 -15.27 -35.54 7.99
C GLY A 630 -14.33 -34.91 6.95
N LYS A 631 -13.90 -33.68 7.15
CA LYS A 631 -12.99 -32.96 6.24
C LYS A 631 -11.51 -33.23 6.59
N PRO A 632 -10.56 -32.96 5.66
CA PRO A 632 -9.15 -33.35 5.79
C PRO A 632 -8.42 -32.79 7.02
N MET A 633 -8.83 -31.64 7.53
CA MET A 633 -8.19 -30.93 8.65
C MET A 633 -9.10 -30.80 9.88
N GLU A 634 -10.08 -31.67 10.04
CA GLU A 634 -10.97 -31.71 11.21
C GLU A 634 -10.16 -31.82 12.52
N ASP A 635 -9.14 -32.67 12.55
CA ASP A 635 -8.24 -32.85 13.70
C ASP A 635 -7.45 -31.59 14.08
N VAL A 636 -7.07 -30.76 13.07
CA VAL A 636 -6.44 -29.46 13.31
C VAL A 636 -7.41 -28.48 13.96
N PHE A 637 -8.68 -28.52 13.53
CA PHE A 637 -9.72 -27.72 14.16
C PHE A 637 -10.04 -28.17 15.59
N GLU A 638 -10.11 -29.47 15.83
CA GLU A 638 -10.27 -30.01 17.20
C GLU A 638 -9.11 -29.56 18.12
N CYS A 639 -7.87 -29.57 17.59
CA CYS A 639 -6.71 -29.04 18.30
C CYS A 639 -6.88 -27.55 18.63
N ALA A 640 -7.44 -26.74 17.70
CA ALA A 640 -7.70 -25.32 17.92
C ALA A 640 -8.76 -25.09 19.02
N VAL A 641 -9.81 -25.90 19.04
CA VAL A 641 -10.83 -25.86 20.11
C VAL A 641 -10.21 -26.20 21.46
N ASN A 642 -9.43 -27.28 21.52
CA ASN A 642 -8.74 -27.71 22.75
C ASN A 642 -7.75 -26.66 23.26
N CYS A 643 -6.99 -26.04 22.38
CA CYS A 643 -6.08 -24.95 22.74
C CYS A 643 -6.85 -23.74 23.29
N SER A 644 -7.94 -23.35 22.63
CA SER A 644 -8.77 -22.20 23.05
C SER A 644 -9.33 -22.37 24.46
N THR A 645 -9.70 -23.58 24.86
CA THR A 645 -10.21 -23.86 26.22
C THR A 645 -9.16 -23.70 27.31
N LYS A 646 -7.87 -23.91 26.97
CA LYS A 646 -6.74 -23.84 27.93
C LYS A 646 -6.06 -22.48 27.97
N ALA A 647 -5.90 -21.85 26.80
CA ALA A 647 -5.06 -20.65 26.63
C ALA A 647 -5.85 -19.41 26.18
N MET A 648 -7.17 -19.49 26.00
CA MET A 648 -8.04 -18.44 25.42
C MET A 648 -7.63 -18.03 23.99
N TYR A 649 -6.79 -18.78 23.32
CA TYR A 649 -6.32 -18.66 21.94
C TYR A 649 -6.31 -20.03 21.27
N PRO A 650 -6.40 -20.13 19.94
CA PRO A 650 -6.52 -19.04 18.98
C PRO A 650 -7.93 -18.42 18.92
N LYS A 651 -8.03 -17.17 18.42
CA LYS A 651 -9.29 -16.61 17.94
C LYS A 651 -9.64 -17.27 16.62
N LYS A 652 -10.91 -17.57 16.39
CA LYS A 652 -11.40 -18.12 15.11
C LYS A 652 -11.89 -17.00 14.23
N ILE A 653 -11.49 -17.02 12.96
CA ILE A 653 -12.03 -16.16 11.92
C ILE A 653 -12.40 -17.07 10.77
N GLY A 654 -13.65 -16.98 10.29
CA GLY A 654 -14.08 -17.67 9.07
C GLY A 654 -13.34 -17.06 7.87
N ALA A 655 -12.88 -17.91 6.97
CA ALA A 655 -12.24 -17.52 5.73
C ALA A 655 -13.29 -17.07 4.69
#